data_4051b6e241af30240498518c4c1221f6
#
_entry.id   4051b6e241af30240498518c4c1221f6
#
_cell.length_a   1.000
_cell.length_b   1.000
_cell.length_c   1.000
_cell.angle_alpha   90.00
_cell.angle_beta   90.00
_cell.angle_gamma   90.00
#
_symmetry.space_group_name_H-M   'P 1'
#
loop_
_entity.id
_entity.type
_entity.pdbx_description
1 polymer ?
#
loop_
_entity_poly.entity_id
_entity_poly.type
_entity_poly.pdbx_seq_one_letter_code
_entity_poly.pdbx_strand_id
1 'polypeptide(L)'
;MFSEPGTLGDRSPTSTAWRFLDFEELNDVECMKFEGPLLPHARSFGFLVPADMAGRIAQFKRRLKALAALKNHGELLRMFVDPRLRIDDSQDPLDENAEAFKKLDRSKQSALREILSTIPLFLLQGPPGVGKTYLVGDLVTRRMDEDPTARILLSAQSNSAIDHLMKEVQTSFKSSDEDSGPLMVRARAADDDEAAGELEIDFQADKLLQDLATSPLMHEAAPRLAARVNALASAKTVVGVRRTGVNGAGRRIAAELRAFEGMILRAANLVFATTNSAAVERLIEEQGLFDWTVVEEAGKATGGELLSPLLLSHRRLMIGDHKQLPPFDVDKIAKLLSSTVAVQDVVKLADSLVSRYLKDPGIDETFEEVSKAGDDFGSTCAEALSLLTLFETFVERELSRQKKRDIGPRIARRLTEQYRMHPAIARIVSKCFYERELETNARQAARFATEPSPVKSTNPALLPDKPIVFIDMPYAQEEGPGGRGGERAPPWSNPDEAAAVIQALKHLAPNGSGKSPSLAVLSPYWQQVRRIERLIDQSRSAALINLSGFTPAVEGSGFCGTVDSFQGGEADAVIVSMVRNNHHATAARALGFLRDNRRMNVILSRAKWRLVIVGSLSFYRHVVSVAQSLSEQDIGFLADFLAALDEEKSAGNASIVPWHVLKGAKT
;
A
#
# COMPACT_ATOMS: atom_id res chain seq x y z
N MET A 1 -7.39 25.60 -3.60
CA MET A 1 -7.15 26.71 -4.55
C MET A 1 -8.28 26.79 -5.55
N PHE A 2 -8.72 27.99 -5.91
CA PHE A 2 -9.68 28.19 -7.00
C PHE A 2 -8.90 28.45 -8.28
N SER A 3 -9.20 27.71 -9.34
CA SER A 3 -8.55 27.81 -10.64
C SER A 3 -9.53 28.16 -11.75
N GLU A 4 -9.08 28.99 -12.70
CA GLU A 4 -9.83 29.30 -13.91
C GLU A 4 -9.60 28.23 -15.00
N PRO A 5 -10.52 28.09 -15.96
CA PRO A 5 -10.29 27.21 -17.11
C PRO A 5 -8.99 27.56 -17.84
N GLY A 6 -8.27 26.55 -18.31
CA GLY A 6 -7.00 26.70 -19.02
C GLY A 6 -5.79 27.05 -18.16
N THR A 7 -5.92 27.10 -16.81
CA THR A 7 -4.82 27.45 -15.90
C THR A 7 -4.33 26.28 -15.05
N LEU A 8 -4.95 25.12 -15.13
CA LEU A 8 -4.58 23.96 -14.32
C LEU A 8 -3.16 23.51 -14.70
N GLY A 9 -2.25 23.61 -13.75
CA GLY A 9 -0.83 23.25 -13.91
C GLY A 9 0.09 24.39 -14.29
N ASP A 10 -0.38 25.64 -14.32
CA ASP A 10 0.48 26.81 -14.50
C ASP A 10 1.49 26.96 -13.36
N ARG A 11 2.70 27.46 -13.69
CA ARG A 11 3.80 27.63 -12.74
C ARG A 11 3.63 28.81 -11.79
N SER A 12 2.74 29.75 -12.11
CA SER A 12 2.48 30.95 -11.30
C SER A 12 1.06 30.93 -10.76
N PRO A 13 0.85 30.48 -9.52
CA PRO A 13 -0.47 30.50 -8.94
C PRO A 13 -0.87 31.96 -8.61
N THR A 14 -1.76 32.54 -9.40
CA THR A 14 -2.49 33.77 -9.04
C THR A 14 -3.62 33.46 -8.05
N SER A 15 -3.64 32.30 -7.47
CA SER A 15 -4.76 31.71 -6.76
C SER A 15 -4.56 31.83 -5.25
N THR A 16 -5.62 32.20 -4.58
CA THR A 16 -5.73 32.25 -3.12
C THR A 16 -5.94 30.82 -2.60
N ALA A 17 -5.11 30.38 -1.66
CA ALA A 17 -5.26 29.07 -1.01
C ALA A 17 -6.21 29.17 0.18
N TRP A 18 -7.10 28.19 0.32
CA TRP A 18 -7.95 27.99 1.50
C TRP A 18 -7.64 26.66 2.16
N ARG A 19 -7.74 26.65 3.49
CA ARG A 19 -7.64 25.43 4.28
C ARG A 19 -8.99 24.76 4.35
N PHE A 20 -9.09 23.52 3.92
CA PHE A 20 -10.28 22.70 4.17
C PHE A 20 -10.39 22.41 5.68
N LEU A 21 -11.56 22.63 6.27
CA LEU A 21 -11.84 22.40 7.68
C LEU A 21 -12.65 21.13 7.88
N ASP A 22 -13.85 21.07 7.31
CA ASP A 22 -14.80 19.97 7.51
C ASP A 22 -15.92 19.99 6.46
N PHE A 23 -16.77 18.98 6.51
CA PHE A 23 -18.05 18.99 5.83
C PHE A 23 -19.14 19.47 6.81
N GLU A 24 -20.02 20.35 6.35
CA GLU A 24 -21.15 20.88 7.11
C GLU A 24 -22.44 20.68 6.30
N GLU A 25 -23.51 20.24 6.94
CA GLU A 25 -24.81 20.09 6.29
C GLU A 25 -25.60 21.40 6.46
N LEU A 26 -25.86 22.09 5.36
CA LEU A 26 -26.65 23.31 5.31
C LEU A 26 -27.89 23.06 4.44
N ASN A 27 -29.08 23.15 5.03
CA ASN A 27 -30.36 22.95 4.32
C ASN A 27 -30.44 21.62 3.54
N ASP A 28 -30.07 20.51 4.17
CA ASP A 28 -30.01 19.17 3.58
C ASP A 28 -29.01 18.99 2.41
N VAL A 29 -28.08 19.95 2.27
CA VAL A 29 -27.00 19.89 1.28
C VAL A 29 -25.67 19.76 2.03
N GLU A 30 -24.87 18.74 1.68
CA GLU A 30 -23.52 18.59 2.20
C GLU A 30 -22.59 19.64 1.57
N CYS A 31 -22.05 20.52 2.40
CA CYS A 31 -21.18 21.63 2.00
C CYS A 31 -19.77 21.42 2.53
N MET A 32 -18.76 21.73 1.72
CA MET A 32 -17.38 21.79 2.16
C MET A 32 -17.09 23.13 2.82
N LYS A 33 -16.54 23.14 4.04
CA LYS A 33 -16.15 24.33 4.79
C LYS A 33 -14.66 24.60 4.64
N PHE A 34 -14.34 25.81 4.23
CA PHE A 34 -12.96 26.27 4.07
C PHE A 34 -12.68 27.51 4.91
N GLU A 35 -11.45 27.66 5.40
CA GLU A 35 -10.92 28.85 6.05
C GLU A 35 -9.87 29.50 5.16
N GLY A 36 -9.94 30.80 4.99
CA GLY A 36 -8.96 31.55 4.19
C GLY A 36 -9.40 32.97 3.89
N PRO A 37 -8.61 33.72 3.10
CA PRO A 37 -8.92 35.08 2.73
C PRO A 37 -10.23 35.18 1.93
N LEU A 38 -10.99 36.25 2.14
CA LEU A 38 -12.19 36.55 1.39
C LEU A 38 -11.88 36.74 -0.10
N LEU A 39 -12.65 36.10 -0.96
CA LEU A 39 -12.58 36.34 -2.40
C LEU A 39 -13.06 37.79 -2.66
N PRO A 40 -12.27 38.61 -3.34
CA PRO A 40 -12.65 40.02 -3.62
C PRO A 40 -13.91 40.12 -4.49
N HIS A 41 -14.21 39.14 -5.28
CA HIS A 41 -15.45 39.00 -6.07
C HIS A 41 -15.85 37.54 -6.13
N ALA A 42 -17.15 37.25 -5.90
CA ALA A 42 -17.72 35.94 -6.13
C ALA A 42 -17.63 35.61 -7.64
N ARG A 43 -16.66 34.83 -8.05
CA ARG A 43 -16.56 34.35 -9.43
C ARG A 43 -17.61 33.28 -9.64
N SER A 44 -18.42 33.42 -10.66
CA SER A 44 -19.52 32.50 -10.96
C SER A 44 -19.06 31.21 -11.63
N PHE A 45 -17.80 31.08 -12.00
CA PHE A 45 -17.28 29.92 -12.73
C PHE A 45 -15.80 29.62 -12.38
N GLY A 46 -15.53 28.35 -12.09
CA GLY A 46 -14.19 27.86 -11.77
C GLY A 46 -14.23 26.53 -11.02
N PHE A 47 -13.08 26.02 -10.58
CA PHE A 47 -12.99 24.77 -9.84
C PHE A 47 -12.02 24.87 -8.68
N LEU A 48 -12.27 24.05 -7.66
CA LEU A 48 -11.37 23.88 -6.53
C LEU A 48 -10.33 22.82 -6.87
N VAL A 49 -9.05 23.16 -6.71
CA VAL A 49 -7.94 22.22 -6.92
C VAL A 49 -7.07 22.20 -5.65
N PRO A 50 -6.36 21.09 -5.38
CA PRO A 50 -5.36 21.07 -4.32
C PRO A 50 -4.34 22.19 -4.50
N ALA A 51 -3.92 22.83 -3.40
CA ALA A 51 -2.98 23.95 -3.47
C ALA A 51 -1.59 23.50 -3.97
N ASP A 52 -1.18 22.31 -3.60
CA ASP A 52 0.06 21.70 -4.06
C ASP A 52 -0.22 20.62 -5.12
N MET A 53 -0.11 21.03 -6.38
CA MET A 53 -0.20 20.13 -7.54
C MET A 53 1.18 19.75 -8.10
N ALA A 54 2.27 20.36 -7.59
CA ALA A 54 3.60 20.18 -8.18
C ALA A 54 4.05 18.72 -8.21
N GLY A 55 3.84 18.00 -7.10
CA GLY A 55 4.15 16.58 -7.00
C GLY A 55 3.34 15.71 -7.98
N ARG A 56 2.03 15.96 -8.10
CA ARG A 56 1.14 15.22 -9.02
C ARG A 56 1.49 15.50 -10.49
N ILE A 57 1.79 16.75 -10.83
CA ILE A 57 2.24 17.13 -12.19
C ILE A 57 3.57 16.45 -12.52
N ALA A 58 4.51 16.43 -11.59
CA ALA A 58 5.78 15.76 -11.78
C ALA A 58 5.60 14.24 -12.01
N GLN A 59 4.75 13.58 -11.21
CA GLN A 59 4.42 12.16 -11.39
C GLN A 59 3.79 11.89 -12.76
N PHE A 60 2.82 12.72 -13.18
CA PHE A 60 2.18 12.60 -14.48
C PHE A 60 3.19 12.71 -15.63
N LYS A 61 4.07 13.72 -15.59
CA LYS A 61 5.13 13.89 -16.60
C LYS A 61 6.11 12.71 -16.64
N ARG A 62 6.46 12.12 -15.48
CA ARG A 62 7.31 10.93 -15.44
C ARG A 62 6.64 9.73 -16.11
N ARG A 63 5.34 9.53 -15.88
CA ARG A 63 4.57 8.46 -16.54
C ARG A 63 4.53 8.64 -18.06
N LEU A 64 4.33 9.86 -18.54
CA LEU A 64 4.39 10.15 -19.99
C LEU A 64 5.76 9.85 -20.59
N LYS A 65 6.85 10.23 -19.90
CA LYS A 65 8.22 9.90 -20.35
C LYS A 65 8.47 8.39 -20.38
N ALA A 66 8.01 7.67 -19.36
CA ALA A 66 8.12 6.21 -19.31
C ALA A 66 7.34 5.54 -20.45
N LEU A 67 6.14 6.04 -20.77
CA LEU A 67 5.36 5.59 -21.94
C LEU A 67 6.07 5.88 -23.26
N ALA A 68 6.69 7.05 -23.40
CA ALA A 68 7.49 7.38 -24.59
C ALA A 68 8.71 6.46 -24.71
N ALA A 69 9.40 6.17 -23.61
CA ALA A 69 10.51 5.22 -23.58
C ALA A 69 10.06 3.79 -23.95
N LEU A 70 8.87 3.37 -23.52
CA LEU A 70 8.32 2.05 -23.81
C LEU A 70 8.20 1.77 -25.31
N LYS A 71 7.92 2.77 -26.13
CA LYS A 71 7.83 2.63 -27.60
C LYS A 71 9.09 2.00 -28.20
N ASN A 72 10.25 2.20 -27.55
CA ASN A 72 11.52 1.64 -27.98
C ASN A 72 11.83 0.25 -27.39
N HIS A 73 10.99 -0.26 -26.49
CA HIS A 73 11.13 -1.56 -25.82
C HIS A 73 10.13 -2.58 -26.34
N GLY A 74 10.29 -3.04 -27.59
CA GLY A 74 9.37 -3.99 -28.21
C GLY A 74 9.23 -5.32 -27.46
N GLU A 75 10.23 -5.72 -26.66
CA GLU A 75 10.17 -6.87 -25.77
C GLU A 75 9.15 -6.65 -24.65
N LEU A 76 9.25 -5.52 -23.97
CA LEU A 76 8.36 -5.17 -22.87
C LEU A 76 6.91 -5.01 -23.35
N LEU A 77 6.71 -4.42 -24.53
CA LEU A 77 5.39 -4.32 -25.16
C LEU A 77 4.76 -5.68 -25.39
N ARG A 78 5.52 -6.64 -25.94
CA ARG A 78 5.03 -8.02 -26.14
C ARG A 78 4.70 -8.71 -24.82
N MET A 79 5.50 -8.48 -23.78
CA MET A 79 5.28 -9.01 -22.44
C MET A 79 3.98 -8.46 -21.82
N PHE A 80 3.59 -7.21 -22.07
CA PHE A 80 2.32 -6.65 -21.61
C PHE A 80 1.11 -7.27 -22.31
N VAL A 81 1.24 -7.64 -23.56
CA VAL A 81 0.19 -8.38 -24.30
C VAL A 81 0.05 -9.79 -23.74
N ASP A 82 1.13 -10.55 -23.70
CA ASP A 82 1.18 -11.86 -23.05
C ASP A 82 2.59 -12.12 -22.48
N PRO A 83 2.75 -12.14 -21.15
CA PRO A 83 4.05 -12.33 -20.53
C PRO A 83 4.67 -13.70 -20.82
N ARG A 84 3.87 -14.70 -21.30
CA ARG A 84 4.34 -16.02 -21.70
C ARG A 84 4.91 -16.10 -23.11
N LEU A 85 4.73 -15.07 -23.93
CA LEU A 85 5.26 -15.05 -25.30
C LEU A 85 6.80 -15.08 -25.38
N ARG A 86 7.48 -14.75 -24.28
CA ARG A 86 8.95 -14.70 -24.20
C ARG A 86 9.42 -15.24 -22.87
N ILE A 87 9.24 -16.52 -22.64
CA ILE A 87 9.79 -17.18 -21.45
C ILE A 87 11.00 -17.96 -21.91
N ASP A 88 12.15 -17.57 -21.40
CA ASP A 88 13.37 -18.32 -21.53
C ASP A 88 13.63 -19.00 -20.18
N ASP A 89 13.83 -20.31 -20.18
CA ASP A 89 14.21 -21.04 -18.98
C ASP A 89 15.66 -20.65 -18.64
N SER A 90 15.83 -19.90 -17.57
CA SER A 90 17.15 -19.62 -17.02
C SER A 90 17.63 -20.84 -16.25
N GLN A 91 18.91 -21.14 -16.40
CA GLN A 91 19.58 -22.18 -15.62
C GLN A 91 20.47 -21.59 -14.52
N ASP A 92 19.95 -20.58 -13.80
CA ASP A 92 20.68 -20.07 -12.64
C ASP A 92 20.90 -21.23 -11.63
N PRO A 93 22.12 -21.42 -11.20
CA PRO A 93 22.43 -22.51 -10.27
C PRO A 93 21.72 -22.25 -8.93
N LEU A 94 20.97 -23.23 -8.46
CA LEU A 94 20.36 -23.23 -7.15
C LEU A 94 20.91 -24.39 -6.34
N ASP A 95 21.71 -24.10 -5.31
CA ASP A 95 22.13 -25.12 -4.35
C ASP A 95 20.99 -25.42 -3.37
N GLU A 96 20.24 -26.46 -3.67
CA GLU A 96 19.16 -26.95 -2.81
C GLU A 96 19.66 -27.58 -1.50
N ASN A 97 20.96 -27.87 -1.40
CA ASN A 97 21.56 -28.41 -0.18
C ASN A 97 22.00 -27.32 0.78
N ALA A 98 22.08 -26.07 0.33
CA ALA A 98 22.41 -24.94 1.17
C ALA A 98 21.46 -24.81 2.37
N GLU A 99 21.99 -24.53 3.54
CA GLU A 99 21.20 -24.37 4.77
C GLU A 99 20.19 -23.22 4.66
N ALA A 100 20.52 -22.16 3.95
CA ALA A 100 19.62 -21.05 3.69
C ALA A 100 18.39 -21.51 2.89
N PHE A 101 18.55 -22.38 1.87
CA PHE A 101 17.42 -22.92 1.10
C PHE A 101 16.55 -23.85 1.95
N LYS A 102 17.16 -24.73 2.76
CA LYS A 102 16.45 -25.66 3.64
C LYS A 102 15.62 -24.94 4.74
N LYS A 103 16.00 -23.72 5.13
CA LYS A 103 15.24 -22.90 6.09
C LYS A 103 13.95 -22.33 5.51
N LEU A 104 13.85 -22.23 4.19
CA LEU A 104 12.63 -21.80 3.52
C LEU A 104 11.55 -22.87 3.64
N ASP A 105 10.30 -22.46 3.79
CA ASP A 105 9.17 -23.38 3.68
C ASP A 105 8.99 -23.87 2.22
N ARG A 106 8.21 -24.94 2.06
CA ARG A 106 8.00 -25.57 0.75
C ARG A 106 7.46 -24.62 -0.31
N SER A 107 6.58 -23.70 0.10
CA SER A 107 5.99 -22.70 -0.78
C SER A 107 7.05 -21.76 -1.32
N LYS A 108 7.95 -21.25 -0.45
CA LYS A 108 9.06 -20.37 -0.83
C LYS A 108 10.16 -21.10 -1.60
N GLN A 109 10.49 -22.36 -1.23
CA GLN A 109 11.43 -23.16 -2.00
C GLN A 109 10.99 -23.33 -3.45
N SER A 110 9.72 -23.67 -3.65
CA SER A 110 9.15 -23.80 -4.99
C SER A 110 9.12 -22.47 -5.73
N ALA A 111 8.76 -21.38 -5.04
CA ALA A 111 8.77 -20.03 -5.63
C ALA A 111 10.18 -19.62 -6.07
N LEU A 112 11.19 -19.85 -5.23
CA LEU A 112 12.57 -19.49 -5.53
C LEU A 112 13.11 -20.23 -6.76
N ARG A 113 12.83 -21.56 -6.88
CA ARG A 113 13.18 -22.34 -8.09
C ARG A 113 12.58 -21.72 -9.35
N GLU A 114 11.29 -21.41 -9.30
CA GLU A 114 10.59 -20.84 -10.47
C GLU A 114 11.05 -19.42 -10.76
N ILE A 115 11.33 -18.58 -9.75
CA ILE A 115 11.88 -17.23 -9.92
C ILE A 115 13.24 -17.29 -10.63
N LEU A 116 14.12 -18.20 -10.20
CA LEU A 116 15.45 -18.33 -10.77
C LEU A 116 15.46 -18.98 -12.16
N SER A 117 14.50 -19.82 -12.49
CA SER A 117 14.40 -20.49 -13.79
C SER A 117 13.61 -19.70 -14.85
N THR A 118 13.00 -18.58 -14.51
CA THR A 118 12.06 -17.87 -15.40
C THR A 118 12.52 -16.47 -15.72
N ILE A 119 12.65 -16.11 -16.98
CA ILE A 119 12.85 -14.75 -17.51
C ILE A 119 11.88 -14.50 -18.68
N PRO A 120 11.48 -13.24 -18.97
CA PRO A 120 11.96 -11.99 -18.37
C PRO A 120 11.14 -11.53 -17.15
N LEU A 121 10.06 -12.21 -16.78
CA LEU A 121 9.14 -11.78 -15.74
C LEU A 121 8.66 -12.96 -14.91
N PHE A 122 8.67 -12.81 -13.60
CA PHE A 122 7.96 -13.67 -12.66
C PHE A 122 7.01 -12.89 -11.76
N LEU A 123 5.85 -13.47 -11.44
CA LEU A 123 4.80 -12.87 -10.62
C LEU A 123 4.60 -13.68 -9.34
N LEU A 124 4.70 -13.03 -8.19
CA LEU A 124 4.52 -13.69 -6.92
C LEU A 124 3.33 -13.09 -6.16
N GLN A 125 2.26 -13.87 -6.02
CA GLN A 125 1.20 -13.51 -5.10
C GLN A 125 1.59 -13.91 -3.68
N GLY A 126 1.69 -12.93 -2.80
CA GLY A 126 2.01 -13.14 -1.39
C GLY A 126 0.88 -12.68 -0.48
N PRO A 127 0.01 -13.59 0.00
CA PRO A 127 -0.98 -13.31 1.03
C PRO A 127 -0.40 -12.65 2.31
N PRO A 128 -1.24 -12.20 3.25
CA PRO A 128 -0.77 -11.63 4.51
C PRO A 128 0.08 -12.61 5.32
N GLY A 129 1.23 -12.14 5.82
CA GLY A 129 2.05 -12.91 6.76
C GLY A 129 2.87 -14.05 6.17
N VAL A 130 2.94 -14.20 4.83
CA VAL A 130 3.71 -15.28 4.19
C VAL A 130 5.22 -15.01 4.12
N GLY A 131 5.70 -13.82 4.51
CA GLY A 131 7.13 -13.47 4.47
C GLY A 131 7.65 -13.16 3.07
N LYS A 132 6.92 -12.31 2.31
CA LYS A 132 7.35 -11.80 1.00
C LYS A 132 8.73 -11.17 1.07
N THR A 133 8.89 -10.20 1.94
CA THR A 133 10.12 -9.42 2.11
C THR A 133 11.31 -10.29 2.54
N TYR A 134 11.05 -11.33 3.36
CA TYR A 134 12.06 -12.32 3.72
C TYR A 134 12.57 -13.10 2.49
N LEU A 135 11.67 -13.50 1.58
CA LEU A 135 12.07 -14.17 0.34
C LEU A 135 12.89 -13.25 -0.58
N VAL A 136 12.54 -11.96 -0.63
CA VAL A 136 13.34 -10.96 -1.37
C VAL A 136 14.75 -10.82 -0.76
N GLY A 137 14.85 -10.74 0.56
CA GLY A 137 16.13 -10.70 1.26
C GLY A 137 17.01 -11.92 0.92
N ASP A 138 16.45 -13.13 0.96
CA ASP A 138 17.13 -14.36 0.59
C ASP A 138 17.59 -14.35 -0.89
N LEU A 139 16.73 -13.91 -1.81
CA LEU A 139 17.06 -13.77 -3.24
C LEU A 139 18.22 -12.80 -3.46
N VAL A 140 18.16 -11.62 -2.82
CA VAL A 140 19.18 -10.58 -2.96
C VAL A 140 20.53 -11.07 -2.40
N THR A 141 20.53 -11.71 -1.23
CA THR A 141 21.75 -12.26 -0.62
C THR A 141 22.40 -13.29 -1.54
N ARG A 142 21.64 -14.23 -2.07
CA ARG A 142 22.16 -15.24 -3.01
C ARG A 142 22.79 -14.61 -4.25
N ARG A 143 22.13 -13.61 -4.83
CA ARG A 143 22.67 -12.93 -6.01
C ARG A 143 23.97 -12.17 -5.71
N MET A 144 24.07 -11.57 -4.54
CA MET A 144 25.32 -10.90 -4.11
C MET A 144 26.45 -11.90 -3.80
N ASP A 145 26.11 -13.08 -3.26
CA ASP A 145 27.08 -14.15 -3.00
C ASP A 145 27.59 -14.77 -4.31
N GLU A 146 26.72 -14.92 -5.32
CA GLU A 146 27.09 -15.45 -6.65
C GLU A 146 27.88 -14.45 -7.49
N ASP A 147 27.47 -13.19 -7.47
CA ASP A 147 28.07 -12.09 -8.22
C ASP A 147 28.08 -10.80 -7.40
N PRO A 148 29.20 -10.50 -6.71
CA PRO A 148 29.36 -9.28 -5.93
C PRO A 148 29.26 -7.99 -6.75
N THR A 149 29.30 -8.07 -8.07
CA THR A 149 29.14 -6.92 -8.96
C THR A 149 27.69 -6.72 -9.44
N ALA A 150 26.80 -7.65 -9.14
CA ALA A 150 25.41 -7.59 -9.53
C ALA A 150 24.73 -6.30 -9.03
N ARG A 151 23.81 -5.79 -9.85
CA ARG A 151 23.05 -4.58 -9.56
C ARG A 151 21.56 -4.90 -9.53
N ILE A 152 20.90 -4.60 -8.42
CA ILE A 152 19.48 -4.89 -8.20
C ILE A 152 18.73 -3.61 -7.84
N LEU A 153 17.67 -3.32 -8.61
CA LEU A 153 16.69 -2.29 -8.26
C LEU A 153 15.58 -2.90 -7.40
N LEU A 154 15.45 -2.40 -6.19
CA LEU A 154 14.39 -2.75 -5.24
C LEU A 154 13.38 -1.61 -5.18
N SER A 155 12.17 -1.86 -5.66
CA SER A 155 11.16 -0.82 -5.84
C SER A 155 9.85 -1.17 -5.16
N ALA A 156 9.11 -0.15 -4.70
CA ALA A 156 7.74 -0.28 -4.21
C ALA A 156 6.97 1.03 -4.42
N GLN A 157 5.66 0.99 -4.26
CA GLN A 157 4.81 2.18 -4.49
C GLN A 157 5.00 3.26 -3.42
N SER A 158 5.25 2.90 -2.16
CA SER A 158 5.34 3.84 -1.03
C SER A 158 6.71 3.86 -0.37
N ASN A 159 7.07 4.99 0.25
CA ASN A 159 8.29 5.13 1.03
C ASN A 159 8.33 4.12 2.18
N SER A 160 7.24 3.95 2.93
CA SER A 160 7.18 3.01 4.06
C SER A 160 7.44 1.56 3.64
N ALA A 161 6.97 1.14 2.47
CA ALA A 161 7.24 -0.20 1.93
C ALA A 161 8.73 -0.36 1.59
N ILE A 162 9.35 0.65 0.97
CA ILE A 162 10.77 0.65 0.67
C ILE A 162 11.62 0.63 1.94
N ASP A 163 11.27 1.43 2.95
CA ASP A 163 12.02 1.50 4.20
C ASP A 163 11.96 0.17 4.96
N HIS A 164 10.81 -0.50 4.93
CA HIS A 164 10.65 -1.85 5.47
C HIS A 164 11.51 -2.88 4.70
N LEU A 165 11.45 -2.86 3.36
CA LEU A 165 12.23 -3.73 2.50
C LEU A 165 13.75 -3.52 2.71
N MET A 166 14.19 -2.28 2.76
CA MET A 166 15.58 -1.91 3.01
C MET A 166 16.09 -2.44 4.35
N LYS A 167 15.28 -2.28 5.42
CA LYS A 167 15.63 -2.77 6.76
C LYS A 167 15.76 -4.29 6.80
N GLU A 168 14.89 -5.01 6.11
CA GLU A 168 14.96 -6.48 6.02
C GLU A 168 16.19 -6.94 5.25
N VAL A 169 16.47 -6.33 4.09
CA VAL A 169 17.65 -6.64 3.28
C VAL A 169 18.94 -6.33 4.06
N GLN A 170 19.02 -5.17 4.73
CA GLN A 170 20.16 -4.86 5.60
C GLN A 170 20.40 -5.92 6.68
N THR A 171 19.32 -6.45 7.25
CA THR A 171 19.43 -7.46 8.30
C THR A 171 20.08 -8.75 7.77
N SER A 172 19.88 -9.07 6.51
CA SER A 172 20.47 -10.25 5.86
C SER A 172 21.99 -10.14 5.68
N PHE A 173 22.55 -8.92 5.65
CA PHE A 173 24.00 -8.66 5.47
C PHE A 173 24.75 -8.29 6.76
N LYS A 174 24.07 -8.17 7.91
CA LYS A 174 24.71 -7.76 9.19
C LYS A 174 25.73 -8.74 9.77
N SER A 175 25.89 -9.91 9.19
CA SER A 175 26.91 -10.91 9.59
C SER A 175 28.23 -10.82 8.82
N SER A 176 28.31 -9.99 7.79
CA SER A 176 29.53 -9.70 7.04
C SER A 176 30.25 -8.49 7.66
N ASP A 177 31.60 -8.46 7.57
CA ASP A 177 32.39 -7.29 7.99
C ASP A 177 31.81 -6.02 7.32
N GLU A 178 31.71 -4.93 8.08
CA GLU A 178 31.06 -3.67 7.62
C GLU A 178 31.69 -3.13 6.30
N ASP A 179 32.94 -3.46 6.03
CA ASP A 179 33.65 -3.01 4.82
C ASP A 179 33.47 -3.93 3.59
N SER A 180 32.85 -5.10 3.72
CA SER A 180 32.73 -6.09 2.63
C SER A 180 31.28 -6.26 2.07
N GLY A 181 30.33 -5.54 2.60
CA GLY A 181 28.91 -5.60 2.18
C GLY A 181 28.64 -4.89 0.84
N PRO A 182 27.50 -5.18 0.20
CA PRO A 182 27.08 -4.50 -1.04
C PRO A 182 26.81 -3.01 -0.78
N LEU A 183 27.18 -2.15 -1.73
CA LEU A 183 26.83 -0.73 -1.68
C LEU A 183 25.32 -0.55 -1.84
N MET A 184 24.65 -0.13 -0.76
CA MET A 184 23.21 0.09 -0.70
C MET A 184 22.90 1.57 -0.73
N VAL A 185 21.95 2.00 -1.56
CA VAL A 185 21.55 3.39 -1.71
C VAL A 185 20.04 3.53 -1.69
N ARG A 186 19.54 4.40 -0.79
CA ARG A 186 18.15 4.85 -0.76
C ARG A 186 18.01 6.09 -1.65
N ALA A 187 17.37 5.91 -2.80
CA ALA A 187 17.19 6.98 -3.78
C ALA A 187 15.95 7.86 -3.43
N ARG A 188 16.01 8.54 -2.29
CA ARG A 188 15.03 9.51 -1.81
C ARG A 188 15.73 10.85 -1.64
N ALA A 189 15.08 11.95 -2.02
CA ALA A 189 15.51 13.27 -1.57
C ALA A 189 15.06 13.44 -0.11
N ALA A 190 15.94 13.91 0.76
CA ALA A 190 15.60 14.20 2.15
C ALA A 190 14.47 15.25 2.21
N ASP A 191 13.43 14.98 3.01
CA ASP A 191 12.44 15.97 3.39
C ASP A 191 13.01 16.83 4.53
N ASP A 192 12.63 18.12 4.59
CA ASP A 192 13.25 19.12 5.49
C ASP A 192 13.21 18.77 6.99
N ASP A 193 12.31 17.89 7.41
CA ASP A 193 12.02 17.61 8.82
C ASP A 193 12.61 16.28 9.34
N GLU A 194 13.20 15.44 8.47
CA GLU A 194 13.83 14.19 8.88
C GLU A 194 15.35 14.24 8.65
N ALA A 195 16.13 13.84 9.65
CA ALA A 195 17.56 13.63 9.47
C ALA A 195 17.79 12.53 8.41
N ALA A 196 18.62 12.83 7.40
CA ALA A 196 18.94 11.89 6.34
C ALA A 196 19.56 10.61 6.95
N GLY A 197 19.00 9.45 6.64
CA GLY A 197 19.56 8.16 7.06
C GLY A 197 20.88 7.87 6.33
N GLU A 198 21.73 7.04 6.93
CA GLU A 198 23.06 6.71 6.38
C GLU A 198 23.04 6.13 4.96
N LEU A 199 21.96 5.49 4.57
CA LEU A 199 21.78 4.93 3.22
C LEU A 199 21.17 5.92 2.22
N GLU A 200 20.71 7.09 2.66
CA GLU A 200 20.16 8.07 1.74
C GLU A 200 21.23 8.62 0.81
N ILE A 201 20.88 8.78 -0.45
CA ILE A 201 21.82 9.21 -1.50
C ILE A 201 22.51 10.52 -1.16
N ASP A 202 21.77 11.44 -0.52
CA ASP A 202 22.26 12.76 -0.13
C ASP A 202 23.36 12.62 0.93
N PHE A 203 23.11 11.79 1.95
CA PHE A 203 24.08 11.54 3.02
C PHE A 203 25.36 10.87 2.48
N GLN A 204 25.21 9.85 1.62
CA GLN A 204 26.34 9.15 1.02
C GLN A 204 27.13 10.06 0.08
N ALA A 205 26.46 10.93 -0.67
CA ALA A 205 27.13 11.89 -1.51
C ALA A 205 27.95 12.91 -0.71
N ASP A 206 27.39 13.41 0.39
CA ASP A 206 28.09 14.34 1.27
C ASP A 206 29.27 13.67 1.97
N LYS A 207 29.10 12.44 2.48
CA LYS A 207 30.19 11.66 3.09
C LYS A 207 31.33 11.42 2.11
N LEU A 208 31.02 10.92 0.91
CA LEU A 208 32.02 10.64 -0.10
C LEU A 208 32.76 11.92 -0.57
N LEU A 209 32.07 13.04 -0.68
CA LEU A 209 32.71 14.34 -0.99
C LEU A 209 33.64 14.81 0.11
N GLN A 210 33.28 14.62 1.38
CA GLN A 210 34.14 14.94 2.52
C GLN A 210 35.35 14.04 2.57
N ASP A 211 35.17 12.74 2.36
CA ASP A 211 36.26 11.75 2.32
C ASP A 211 37.23 12.05 1.17
N LEU A 212 36.71 12.41 -0.01
CA LEU A 212 37.54 12.85 -1.14
C LEU A 212 38.33 14.14 -0.82
N ALA A 213 37.64 15.15 -0.24
CA ALA A 213 38.27 16.43 0.08
C ALA A 213 39.45 16.30 1.08
N THR A 214 39.37 15.32 1.98
CA THR A 214 40.42 15.00 2.98
C THR A 214 41.40 13.92 2.53
N SER A 215 41.13 13.29 1.39
CA SER A 215 41.96 12.19 0.86
C SER A 215 43.35 12.65 0.42
N PRO A 216 44.39 11.81 0.57
CA PRO A 216 45.71 12.06 -0.02
C PRO A 216 45.67 12.33 -1.53
N LEU A 217 44.74 11.78 -2.26
CA LEU A 217 44.53 12.05 -3.70
C LEU A 217 44.38 13.53 -4.01
N MET A 218 43.84 14.32 -3.10
CA MET A 218 43.67 15.78 -3.30
C MET A 218 44.99 16.55 -3.23
N HIS A 219 46.00 16.01 -2.61
CA HIS A 219 47.37 16.63 -2.60
C HIS A 219 48.02 16.53 -3.96
N GLU A 220 47.74 15.49 -4.74
CA GLU A 220 48.29 15.25 -6.08
C GLU A 220 47.35 15.76 -7.19
N ALA A 221 46.12 16.16 -6.84
CA ALA A 221 45.14 16.61 -7.80
C ALA A 221 45.51 18.00 -8.39
N ALA A 222 45.09 18.22 -9.65
CA ALA A 222 45.26 19.53 -10.27
C ALA A 222 44.56 20.60 -9.41
N PRO A 223 45.19 21.79 -9.19
CA PRO A 223 44.66 22.82 -8.26
C PRO A 223 43.23 23.23 -8.50
N ARG A 224 42.79 23.26 -9.76
CA ARG A 224 41.40 23.57 -10.12
C ARG A 224 40.41 22.49 -9.70
N LEU A 225 40.84 21.21 -9.77
CA LEU A 225 39.99 20.08 -9.34
C LEU A 225 39.88 20.06 -7.82
N ALA A 226 41.00 20.18 -7.10
CA ALA A 226 41.01 20.26 -5.65
C ALA A 226 40.16 21.40 -5.11
N ALA A 227 40.29 22.61 -5.69
CA ALA A 227 39.44 23.75 -5.34
C ALA A 227 37.95 23.47 -5.59
N ARG A 228 37.64 22.73 -6.62
CA ARG A 228 36.23 22.41 -6.95
C ARG A 228 35.64 21.39 -6.01
N VAL A 229 36.35 20.31 -5.70
CA VAL A 229 35.92 19.29 -4.71
C VAL A 229 35.73 19.95 -3.33
N ASN A 230 36.67 20.76 -2.89
CA ASN A 230 36.58 21.51 -1.63
C ASN A 230 35.39 22.47 -1.61
N ALA A 231 35.08 23.13 -2.72
CA ALA A 231 33.91 24.00 -2.83
C ALA A 231 32.58 23.22 -2.75
N LEU A 232 32.52 22.02 -3.34
CA LEU A 232 31.37 21.13 -3.25
C LEU A 232 31.19 20.57 -1.85
N ALA A 233 32.27 20.08 -1.21
CA ALA A 233 32.25 19.55 0.15
C ALA A 233 31.94 20.63 1.20
N SER A 234 32.33 21.89 0.94
CA SER A 234 32.04 23.05 1.82
C SER A 234 30.66 23.66 1.60
N ALA A 235 29.98 23.33 0.54
CA ALA A 235 28.61 23.78 0.29
C ALA A 235 27.68 23.15 1.35
N LYS A 236 27.57 23.84 2.49
CA LYS A 236 26.77 23.38 3.64
C LYS A 236 25.37 23.01 3.21
N THR A 237 25.05 21.76 3.47
CA THR A 237 23.75 21.11 3.24
C THR A 237 23.27 21.18 1.79
N VAL A 238 23.55 20.11 1.08
CA VAL A 238 23.07 19.80 -0.26
C VAL A 238 21.56 20.05 -0.41
N VAL A 239 20.79 19.80 0.63
CA VAL A 239 19.33 20.04 0.71
C VAL A 239 19.00 21.54 0.59
N GLY A 240 19.70 22.42 1.31
CA GLY A 240 19.46 23.87 1.24
C GLY A 240 19.84 24.49 -0.11
N VAL A 241 20.93 24.03 -0.73
CA VAL A 241 21.39 24.50 -2.05
C VAL A 241 20.45 24.03 -3.17
N ARG A 242 19.86 22.86 -3.05
CA ARG A 242 18.87 22.33 -4.04
C ARG A 242 17.60 23.16 -4.10
N ARG A 243 17.12 23.68 -2.95
CA ARG A 243 15.88 24.48 -2.85
C ARG A 243 16.05 25.95 -3.17
N THR A 244 17.18 26.54 -2.78
CA THR A 244 17.39 27.98 -2.90
C THR A 244 18.04 28.41 -4.22
N GLY A 245 18.25 27.54 -5.18
CA GLY A 245 18.91 27.75 -6.49
C GLY A 245 18.54 29.02 -7.27
N VAL A 246 18.37 30.14 -6.58
CA VAL A 246 17.94 31.44 -7.11
C VAL A 246 19.06 32.12 -7.88
N ASN A 247 20.35 31.84 -7.57
CA ASN A 247 21.51 32.46 -8.22
C ASN A 247 22.26 31.50 -9.13
N GLY A 248 22.84 31.97 -10.24
CA GLY A 248 23.53 31.17 -11.25
C GLY A 248 24.64 30.25 -10.69
N ALA A 249 25.34 30.66 -9.65
CA ALA A 249 26.34 29.83 -8.95
C ALA A 249 25.70 28.66 -8.18
N GLY A 250 24.58 28.87 -7.46
CA GLY A 250 23.85 27.84 -6.75
C GLY A 250 23.26 26.79 -7.69
N ARG A 251 22.77 27.17 -8.88
CA ARG A 251 22.29 26.23 -9.90
C ARG A 251 23.39 25.33 -10.42
N ARG A 252 24.61 25.86 -10.57
CA ARG A 252 25.79 25.10 -11.05
C ARG A 252 26.22 24.07 -10.01
N ILE A 253 26.32 24.46 -8.74
CA ILE A 253 26.61 23.56 -7.61
C ILE A 253 25.57 22.45 -7.50
N ALA A 254 24.28 22.78 -7.56
CA ALA A 254 23.20 21.79 -7.52
C ALA A 254 23.23 20.81 -8.70
N ALA A 255 23.66 21.25 -9.89
CA ALA A 255 23.82 20.37 -11.04
C ALA A 255 24.99 19.39 -10.87
N GLU A 256 26.12 19.86 -10.30
CA GLU A 256 27.29 19.02 -10.05
C GLU A 256 27.05 18.00 -8.94
N LEU A 257 26.35 18.40 -7.87
CA LEU A 257 25.91 17.46 -6.82
C LEU A 257 25.00 16.37 -7.38
N ARG A 258 24.02 16.74 -8.22
CA ARG A 258 23.17 15.74 -8.88
C ARG A 258 23.96 14.80 -9.81
N ALA A 259 24.99 15.29 -10.50
CA ALA A 259 25.86 14.45 -11.30
C ALA A 259 26.65 13.46 -10.43
N PHE A 260 27.10 13.91 -9.27
CA PHE A 260 27.81 13.09 -8.30
C PHE A 260 26.91 11.98 -7.71
N GLU A 261 25.67 12.31 -7.33
CA GLU A 261 24.65 11.33 -6.93
C GLU A 261 24.37 10.31 -8.03
N GLY A 262 24.30 10.76 -9.30
CA GLY A 262 24.14 9.87 -10.44
C GLY A 262 25.29 8.86 -10.56
N MET A 263 26.54 9.24 -10.20
CA MET A 263 27.66 8.29 -10.14
C MET A 263 27.48 7.25 -9.04
N ILE A 264 27.05 7.66 -7.86
CA ILE A 264 26.77 6.75 -6.74
C ILE A 264 25.67 5.76 -7.11
N LEU A 265 24.55 6.23 -7.69
CA LEU A 265 23.47 5.36 -8.15
C LEU A 265 23.92 4.32 -9.16
N ARG A 266 24.86 4.68 -10.05
CA ARG A 266 25.41 3.75 -11.06
C ARG A 266 26.42 2.77 -10.44
N ALA A 267 27.12 3.16 -9.39
CA ALA A 267 28.05 2.30 -8.69
C ALA A 267 27.38 1.36 -7.68
N ALA A 268 26.18 1.71 -7.21
CA ALA A 268 25.47 0.95 -6.19
C ALA A 268 25.05 -0.44 -6.68
N ASN A 269 25.27 -1.44 -5.83
CA ASN A 269 24.76 -2.80 -6.01
C ASN A 269 23.24 -2.86 -5.79
N LEU A 270 22.76 -2.27 -4.69
CA LEU A 270 21.36 -2.29 -4.30
C LEU A 270 20.82 -0.87 -4.27
N VAL A 271 19.87 -0.58 -5.15
CA VAL A 271 19.18 0.72 -5.19
C VAL A 271 17.75 0.57 -4.74
N PHE A 272 17.36 1.31 -3.70
CA PHE A 272 16.00 1.33 -3.15
C PHE A 272 15.30 2.60 -3.59
N ALA A 273 14.21 2.47 -4.34
CA ALA A 273 13.49 3.62 -4.90
C ALA A 273 11.99 3.37 -5.02
N THR A 274 11.17 4.39 -4.80
CA THR A 274 9.74 4.27 -5.14
C THR A 274 9.55 4.23 -6.66
N THR A 275 8.49 3.55 -7.10
CA THR A 275 8.18 3.36 -8.54
C THR A 275 8.11 4.67 -9.33
N ASN A 276 7.76 5.77 -8.67
CA ASN A 276 7.62 7.11 -9.27
C ASN A 276 8.74 8.08 -8.85
N SER A 277 9.91 7.59 -8.40
CA SER A 277 10.98 8.47 -7.93
C SER A 277 11.67 9.19 -9.10
N ALA A 278 12.19 10.41 -8.82
CA ALA A 278 13.00 11.14 -9.78
C ALA A 278 14.34 10.42 -10.09
N ALA A 279 14.82 9.59 -9.18
CA ALA A 279 16.02 8.80 -9.39
C ALA A 279 15.80 7.69 -10.44
N VAL A 280 14.63 7.01 -10.40
CA VAL A 280 14.24 6.02 -11.42
C VAL A 280 14.12 6.68 -12.80
N GLU A 281 13.50 7.88 -12.88
CA GLU A 281 13.46 8.65 -14.13
C GLU A 281 14.85 8.95 -14.68
N ARG A 282 15.76 9.41 -13.81
CA ARG A 282 17.16 9.69 -14.21
C ARG A 282 17.87 8.44 -14.71
N LEU A 283 17.70 7.31 -14.04
CA LEU A 283 18.30 6.05 -14.45
C LEU A 283 17.78 5.60 -15.84
N ILE A 284 16.51 5.85 -16.15
CA ILE A 284 15.96 5.59 -17.50
C ILE A 284 16.63 6.50 -18.53
N GLU A 285 16.76 7.80 -18.27
CA GLU A 285 17.40 8.77 -19.16
C GLU A 285 18.89 8.45 -19.38
N GLU A 286 19.59 8.00 -18.34
CA GLU A 286 21.01 7.66 -18.38
C GLU A 286 21.27 6.21 -18.83
N GLN A 287 20.24 5.44 -19.16
CA GLN A 287 20.32 4.01 -19.50
C GLN A 287 21.04 3.17 -18.42
N GLY A 288 20.80 3.50 -17.15
CA GLY A 288 21.38 2.81 -16.00
C GLY A 288 20.70 1.47 -15.74
N LEU A 289 21.12 0.42 -16.45
CA LEU A 289 20.50 -0.90 -16.35
C LEU A 289 20.89 -1.64 -15.07
N PHE A 290 19.99 -2.49 -14.61
CA PHE A 290 20.16 -3.43 -13.51
C PHE A 290 20.05 -4.87 -14.04
N ASP A 291 20.67 -5.82 -13.32
CA ASP A 291 20.51 -7.24 -13.61
C ASP A 291 19.10 -7.69 -13.25
N TRP A 292 18.58 -7.19 -12.11
CA TRP A 292 17.26 -7.47 -11.63
C TRP A 292 16.48 -6.21 -11.24
N THR A 293 15.20 -6.24 -11.49
CA THR A 293 14.23 -5.32 -10.86
C THR A 293 13.24 -6.14 -10.05
N VAL A 294 13.17 -5.87 -8.76
CA VAL A 294 12.18 -6.43 -7.85
C VAL A 294 11.20 -5.32 -7.46
N VAL A 295 9.92 -5.51 -7.77
CA VAL A 295 8.86 -4.58 -7.37
C VAL A 295 8.03 -5.23 -6.28
N GLU A 296 8.16 -4.76 -5.05
CA GLU A 296 7.36 -5.20 -3.91
C GLU A 296 6.06 -4.38 -3.81
N GLU A 297 5.03 -4.97 -3.22
CA GLU A 297 3.67 -4.38 -3.13
C GLU A 297 3.11 -3.96 -4.50
N ALA A 298 3.44 -4.73 -5.56
CA ALA A 298 3.05 -4.44 -6.94
C ALA A 298 1.53 -4.33 -7.14
N GLY A 299 0.73 -4.99 -6.29
CA GLY A 299 -0.74 -4.88 -6.29
C GLY A 299 -1.28 -3.49 -5.92
N LYS A 300 -0.44 -2.61 -5.33
CA LYS A 300 -0.79 -1.23 -4.97
C LYS A 300 -0.41 -0.21 -6.04
N ALA A 301 0.35 -0.60 -7.03
CA ALA A 301 0.80 0.27 -8.10
C ALA A 301 -0.04 0.06 -9.36
N THR A 302 -0.38 1.15 -10.04
CA THR A 302 -0.98 1.08 -11.38
C THR A 302 0.06 0.61 -12.40
N GLY A 303 -0.39 0.08 -13.55
CA GLY A 303 0.53 -0.32 -14.61
C GLY A 303 1.44 0.81 -15.08
N GLY A 304 0.94 2.04 -15.13
CA GLY A 304 1.76 3.22 -15.44
C GLY A 304 2.85 3.52 -14.40
N GLU A 305 2.63 3.15 -13.14
CA GLU A 305 3.65 3.27 -12.08
C GLU A 305 4.66 2.12 -12.13
N LEU A 306 4.21 0.91 -12.48
CA LEU A 306 5.08 -0.26 -12.63
C LEU A 306 6.02 -0.14 -13.82
N LEU A 307 5.60 0.58 -14.86
CA LEU A 307 6.36 0.70 -16.10
C LEU A 307 7.79 1.20 -15.89
N SER A 308 7.95 2.29 -15.12
CA SER A 308 9.27 2.93 -14.94
C SER A 308 10.35 1.97 -14.40
N PRO A 309 10.14 1.25 -13.28
CA PRO A 309 11.15 0.30 -12.81
C PRO A 309 11.33 -0.90 -13.77
N LEU A 310 10.28 -1.34 -14.47
CA LEU A 310 10.37 -2.48 -15.41
C LEU A 310 11.21 -2.17 -16.65
N LEU A 311 11.38 -0.90 -17.03
CA LEU A 311 12.25 -0.49 -18.12
C LEU A 311 13.74 -0.68 -17.82
N LEU A 312 14.13 -0.80 -16.55
CA LEU A 312 15.53 -0.73 -16.10
C LEU A 312 16.23 -2.08 -16.01
N SER A 313 15.57 -3.19 -16.32
CA SER A 313 16.21 -4.52 -16.30
C SER A 313 15.58 -5.46 -17.33
N HIS A 314 16.30 -6.55 -17.63
CA HIS A 314 15.77 -7.65 -18.44
C HIS A 314 15.18 -8.77 -17.58
N ARG A 315 15.42 -8.77 -16.29
CA ARG A 315 14.91 -9.75 -15.35
C ARG A 315 14.07 -9.06 -14.27
N ARG A 316 12.81 -9.45 -14.17
CA ARG A 316 11.81 -8.72 -13.41
C ARG A 316 11.04 -9.66 -12.50
N LEU A 317 10.92 -9.26 -11.23
CA LEU A 317 10.09 -9.95 -10.24
C LEU A 317 9.07 -8.96 -9.68
N MET A 318 7.80 -9.20 -9.89
CA MET A 318 6.72 -8.45 -9.25
C MET A 318 6.11 -9.26 -8.12
N ILE A 319 6.11 -8.69 -6.93
CA ILE A 319 5.57 -9.31 -5.71
C ILE A 319 4.46 -8.43 -5.16
N GLY A 320 3.32 -9.00 -4.86
CA GLY A 320 2.21 -8.25 -4.30
C GLY A 320 1.05 -9.15 -3.89
N ASP A 321 -0.03 -8.51 -3.46
CA ASP A 321 -1.27 -9.20 -3.15
C ASP A 321 -2.46 -8.38 -3.65
N HIS A 322 -2.99 -8.74 -4.81
CA HIS A 322 -4.14 -8.08 -5.42
C HIS A 322 -5.46 -8.35 -4.67
N LYS A 323 -5.47 -9.28 -3.71
CA LYS A 323 -6.59 -9.51 -2.80
C LYS A 323 -6.57 -8.57 -1.58
N GLN A 324 -5.55 -7.69 -1.47
CA GLN A 324 -5.51 -6.57 -0.54
C GLN A 324 -5.83 -5.25 -1.27
N LEU A 325 -5.62 -4.09 -0.61
CA LEU A 325 -6.02 -2.81 -1.18
C LEU A 325 -5.40 -2.57 -2.56
N PRO A 326 -6.22 -2.12 -3.52
CA PRO A 326 -5.78 -1.80 -4.86
C PRO A 326 -5.00 -0.47 -4.92
N PRO A 327 -4.48 -0.08 -6.08
CA PRO A 327 -3.94 1.27 -6.27
C PRO A 327 -4.95 2.36 -5.90
N PHE A 328 -4.42 3.49 -5.47
CA PHE A 328 -5.27 4.62 -5.05
C PHE A 328 -6.19 5.10 -6.19
N ASP A 329 -7.46 5.37 -5.88
CA ASP A 329 -8.51 5.80 -6.82
C ASP A 329 -8.82 4.84 -7.98
N VAL A 330 -8.30 3.61 -7.98
CA VAL A 330 -8.51 2.66 -9.08
C VAL A 330 -10.00 2.39 -9.33
N ASP A 331 -10.82 2.27 -8.29
CA ASP A 331 -12.25 2.00 -8.43
C ASP A 331 -12.99 3.14 -9.13
N LYS A 332 -12.60 4.40 -8.88
CA LYS A 332 -13.16 5.58 -9.54
C LYS A 332 -12.78 5.61 -11.02
N ILE A 333 -11.51 5.32 -11.32
CA ILE A 333 -11.02 5.27 -12.70
C ILE A 333 -11.64 4.08 -13.44
N ALA A 334 -11.77 2.92 -12.79
CA ALA A 334 -12.42 1.75 -13.38
C ALA A 334 -13.89 2.03 -13.72
N LYS A 335 -14.61 2.70 -12.80
CA LYS A 335 -15.99 3.15 -13.05
C LYS A 335 -16.07 4.14 -14.20
N LEU A 336 -15.10 5.05 -14.33
CA LEU A 336 -15.02 5.96 -15.46
C LEU A 336 -14.80 5.20 -16.77
N LEU A 337 -13.82 4.30 -16.80
CA LEU A 337 -13.47 3.50 -17.99
C LEU A 337 -14.58 2.53 -18.42
N SER A 338 -15.51 2.20 -17.52
CA SER A 338 -16.69 1.37 -17.88
C SER A 338 -17.73 2.11 -18.72
N SER A 339 -17.61 3.42 -18.94
CA SER A 339 -18.52 4.24 -19.71
C SER A 339 -17.74 5.10 -20.72
N THR A 340 -17.79 4.73 -22.00
CA THR A 340 -17.13 5.47 -23.09
C THR A 340 -17.58 6.93 -23.15
N VAL A 341 -18.86 7.20 -22.94
CA VAL A 341 -19.40 8.57 -22.90
C VAL A 341 -18.79 9.37 -21.77
N ALA A 342 -18.73 8.78 -20.56
CA ALA A 342 -18.13 9.45 -19.40
C ALA A 342 -16.66 9.75 -19.61
N VAL A 343 -15.91 8.85 -20.27
CA VAL A 343 -14.50 9.10 -20.63
C VAL A 343 -14.37 10.27 -21.58
N GLN A 344 -15.18 10.30 -22.66
CA GLN A 344 -15.16 11.40 -23.62
C GLN A 344 -15.53 12.75 -22.98
N ASP A 345 -16.52 12.78 -22.09
CA ASP A 345 -16.91 13.99 -21.37
C ASP A 345 -15.80 14.49 -20.45
N VAL A 346 -15.13 13.58 -19.72
CA VAL A 346 -14.00 13.92 -18.86
C VAL A 346 -12.81 14.42 -19.67
N VAL A 347 -12.52 13.81 -20.83
CA VAL A 347 -11.43 14.25 -21.72
C VAL A 347 -11.71 15.66 -22.25
N LYS A 348 -12.93 15.94 -22.73
CA LYS A 348 -13.34 17.28 -23.18
C LYS A 348 -13.24 18.31 -22.06
N LEU A 349 -13.67 17.94 -20.84
CA LEU A 349 -13.53 18.79 -19.68
C LEU A 349 -12.06 19.05 -19.36
N ALA A 350 -11.23 17.99 -19.31
CA ALA A 350 -9.79 18.11 -19.07
C ALA A 350 -9.11 19.02 -20.07
N ASP A 351 -9.44 18.89 -21.37
CA ASP A 351 -8.91 19.73 -22.43
C ASP A 351 -9.21 21.21 -22.18
N SER A 352 -10.42 21.54 -21.70
CA SER A 352 -10.81 22.91 -21.36
C SER A 352 -10.14 23.47 -20.12
N LEU A 353 -9.69 22.60 -19.17
CA LEU A 353 -9.17 23.01 -17.87
C LEU A 353 -7.65 23.09 -17.82
N VAL A 354 -6.97 22.21 -18.56
CA VAL A 354 -5.51 22.04 -18.51
C VAL A 354 -4.81 23.18 -19.22
N SER A 355 -3.77 23.72 -18.59
CA SER A 355 -2.95 24.79 -19.18
C SER A 355 -2.10 24.26 -20.34
N ARG A 356 -1.72 25.14 -21.26
CA ARG A 356 -0.80 24.84 -22.36
C ARG A 356 0.55 24.28 -21.88
N TYR A 357 0.94 24.55 -20.63
CA TYR A 357 2.17 24.04 -20.02
C TYR A 357 2.11 22.52 -19.78
N LEU A 358 0.94 21.95 -19.52
CA LEU A 358 0.74 20.51 -19.36
C LEU A 358 0.40 19.83 -20.68
N LYS A 359 -0.08 20.57 -21.67
CA LYS A 359 -0.36 20.05 -23.02
C LYS A 359 0.95 19.97 -23.79
N ASP A 360 1.36 18.77 -24.16
CA ASP A 360 2.34 18.53 -25.19
C ASP A 360 1.65 18.02 -26.48
N PRO A 361 2.31 18.02 -27.63
CA PRO A 361 1.69 17.58 -28.88
C PRO A 361 1.06 16.19 -28.82
N GLY A 362 1.67 15.25 -28.06
CA GLY A 362 1.15 13.89 -27.93
C GLY A 362 -0.14 13.82 -27.10
N ILE A 363 -0.31 14.72 -26.13
CA ILE A 363 -1.54 14.81 -25.34
C ILE A 363 -2.68 15.39 -26.17
N ASP A 364 -2.41 16.43 -26.94
CA ASP A 364 -3.41 17.03 -27.83
C ASP A 364 -3.90 16.02 -28.88
N GLU A 365 -2.99 15.24 -29.50
CA GLU A 365 -3.34 14.13 -30.39
C GLU A 365 -4.24 13.10 -29.71
N THR A 366 -3.87 12.67 -28.47
CA THR A 366 -4.67 11.71 -27.71
C THR A 366 -6.06 12.26 -27.39
N PHE A 367 -6.18 13.54 -27.03
CA PHE A 367 -7.48 14.17 -26.77
C PHE A 367 -8.35 14.22 -28.04
N GLU A 368 -7.76 14.49 -29.19
CA GLU A 368 -8.46 14.44 -30.47
C GLU A 368 -8.90 13.02 -30.84
N GLU A 369 -8.02 12.03 -30.69
CA GLU A 369 -8.34 10.61 -30.93
C GLU A 369 -9.49 10.14 -30.07
N VAL A 370 -9.45 10.38 -28.75
CA VAL A 370 -10.52 10.00 -27.83
C VAL A 370 -11.82 10.73 -28.16
N SER A 371 -11.76 12.00 -28.56
CA SER A 371 -12.94 12.79 -28.91
C SER A 371 -13.60 12.31 -30.20
N LYS A 372 -12.85 11.74 -31.14
CA LYS A 372 -13.29 11.22 -32.44
C LYS A 372 -13.50 9.71 -32.45
N ALA A 373 -13.18 9.02 -31.35
CA ALA A 373 -13.20 7.57 -31.27
C ALA A 373 -14.62 7.00 -31.55
N GLY A 374 -14.65 6.00 -32.42
CA GLY A 374 -15.85 5.29 -32.85
C GLY A 374 -16.15 4.05 -31.99
N ASP A 375 -16.75 3.03 -32.61
CA ASP A 375 -17.24 1.81 -31.94
C ASP A 375 -16.15 1.00 -31.22
N ASP A 376 -14.88 1.09 -31.63
CA ASP A 376 -13.75 0.39 -31.01
C ASP A 376 -13.27 1.02 -29.68
N PHE A 377 -13.80 2.17 -29.31
CA PHE A 377 -13.36 2.87 -28.09
C PHE A 377 -13.67 2.09 -26.80
N GLY A 378 -14.71 1.26 -26.82
CA GLY A 378 -15.01 0.36 -25.71
C GLY A 378 -13.90 -0.66 -25.45
N SER A 379 -13.29 -1.21 -26.50
CA SER A 379 -12.13 -2.11 -26.41
C SER A 379 -10.92 -1.38 -25.79
N THR A 380 -10.64 -0.18 -26.25
CA THR A 380 -9.54 0.65 -25.71
C THR A 380 -9.73 0.95 -24.21
N CYS A 381 -10.96 1.26 -23.79
CA CYS A 381 -11.26 1.47 -22.36
C CYS A 381 -11.05 0.19 -21.53
N ALA A 382 -11.43 -0.99 -22.07
CA ALA A 382 -11.22 -2.27 -21.41
C ALA A 382 -9.73 -2.62 -21.30
N GLU A 383 -8.95 -2.37 -22.33
CA GLU A 383 -7.49 -2.52 -22.33
C GLU A 383 -6.84 -1.56 -21.33
N ALA A 384 -7.26 -0.29 -21.30
CA ALA A 384 -6.79 0.69 -20.31
C ALA A 384 -7.08 0.23 -18.87
N LEU A 385 -8.24 -0.38 -18.62
CA LEU A 385 -8.58 -0.94 -17.33
C LEU A 385 -7.66 -2.11 -16.95
N SER A 386 -7.36 -3.00 -17.89
CA SER A 386 -6.46 -4.12 -17.65
C SER A 386 -5.03 -3.66 -17.38
N LEU A 387 -4.58 -2.57 -18.02
CA LEU A 387 -3.29 -1.94 -17.75
C LEU A 387 -3.29 -1.18 -16.41
N LEU A 388 -4.41 -0.59 -16.02
CA LEU A 388 -4.53 0.08 -14.71
C LEU A 388 -4.29 -0.89 -13.56
N THR A 389 -4.81 -2.12 -13.67
CA THR A 389 -4.66 -3.20 -12.68
C THR A 389 -3.70 -4.29 -13.17
N LEU A 390 -2.58 -3.92 -13.77
CA LEU A 390 -1.66 -4.79 -14.49
C LEU A 390 -1.24 -6.04 -13.70
N PHE A 391 -0.80 -5.85 -12.45
CA PHE A 391 -0.37 -6.96 -11.60
C PHE A 391 -1.51 -7.95 -11.34
N GLU A 392 -2.69 -7.46 -10.96
CA GLU A 392 -3.88 -8.27 -10.74
C GLU A 392 -4.27 -9.04 -12.00
N THR A 393 -4.36 -8.34 -13.14
CA THR A 393 -4.72 -8.91 -14.45
C THR A 393 -3.78 -10.07 -14.82
N PHE A 394 -2.48 -9.89 -14.63
CA PHE A 394 -1.50 -10.91 -14.96
C PHE A 394 -1.57 -12.11 -13.99
N VAL A 395 -1.61 -11.86 -12.69
CA VAL A 395 -1.65 -12.93 -11.67
C VAL A 395 -2.92 -13.77 -11.83
N GLU A 396 -4.09 -13.12 -11.95
CA GLU A 396 -5.37 -13.86 -12.10
C GLU A 396 -5.40 -14.67 -13.40
N ARG A 397 -4.92 -14.13 -14.50
CA ARG A 397 -4.83 -14.84 -15.77
C ARG A 397 -3.96 -16.09 -15.65
N GLU A 398 -2.78 -15.97 -15.05
CA GLU A 398 -1.84 -17.09 -14.93
C GLU A 398 -2.29 -18.14 -13.91
N LEU A 399 -2.83 -17.74 -12.77
CA LEU A 399 -3.40 -18.69 -11.79
C LEU A 399 -4.62 -19.42 -12.37
N SER A 400 -5.45 -18.75 -13.17
CA SER A 400 -6.58 -19.38 -13.86
C SER A 400 -6.14 -20.39 -14.92
N ARG A 401 -5.05 -20.11 -15.66
CA ARG A 401 -4.44 -21.06 -16.61
C ARG A 401 -3.94 -22.31 -15.89
N GLN A 402 -3.26 -22.15 -14.75
CA GLN A 402 -2.76 -23.28 -13.96
C GLN A 402 -3.91 -24.18 -13.46
N LYS A 403 -5.04 -23.61 -13.03
CA LYS A 403 -6.23 -24.38 -12.65
C LYS A 403 -6.82 -25.19 -13.80
N LYS A 404 -6.79 -24.64 -15.01
CA LYS A 404 -7.26 -25.32 -16.23
C LYS A 404 -6.27 -26.37 -16.76
N ARG A 405 -5.16 -26.62 -16.05
CA ARG A 405 -4.09 -27.53 -16.46
C ARG A 405 -3.48 -27.19 -17.82
N ASP A 406 -3.42 -25.91 -18.14
CA ASP A 406 -2.74 -25.43 -19.33
C ASP A 406 -1.24 -25.79 -19.23
N ILE A 407 -0.73 -26.52 -20.24
CA ILE A 407 0.65 -27.01 -20.26
C ILE A 407 1.54 -25.87 -20.73
N GLY A 408 2.43 -25.39 -19.85
CA GLY A 408 3.39 -24.36 -20.20
C GLY A 408 4.21 -23.93 -18.97
N PRO A 409 5.29 -23.17 -19.17
CA PRO A 409 6.09 -22.68 -18.06
C PRO A 409 5.25 -21.78 -17.16
N ARG A 410 5.46 -21.90 -15.85
CA ARG A 410 4.77 -21.11 -14.85
C ARG A 410 5.50 -19.79 -14.66
N ILE A 411 4.79 -18.70 -14.84
CA ILE A 411 5.31 -17.34 -14.59
C ILE A 411 4.66 -16.69 -13.38
N ALA A 412 3.79 -17.41 -12.68
CA ALA A 412 3.14 -16.90 -11.48
C ALA A 412 3.00 -18.01 -10.42
N ARG A 413 3.13 -17.64 -9.17
CA ARG A 413 2.91 -18.53 -8.02
C ARG A 413 2.26 -17.76 -6.88
N ARG A 414 1.42 -18.47 -6.10
CA ARG A 414 0.92 -18.01 -4.80
C ARG A 414 1.75 -18.64 -3.68
N LEU A 415 2.20 -17.84 -2.70
CA LEU A 415 2.73 -18.35 -1.45
C LEU A 415 1.57 -18.79 -0.56
N THR A 416 1.71 -19.93 0.12
CA THR A 416 0.60 -20.56 0.84
C THR A 416 0.84 -20.69 2.35
N GLU A 417 2.08 -20.55 2.84
CA GLU A 417 2.39 -20.69 4.26
C GLU A 417 2.55 -19.33 4.94
N GLN A 418 1.67 -19.02 5.90
CA GLN A 418 1.71 -17.79 6.68
C GLN A 418 2.26 -18.00 8.09
N TYR A 419 2.83 -16.93 8.67
CA TYR A 419 3.54 -16.93 9.95
C TYR A 419 3.02 -15.88 10.95
N ARG A 420 2.05 -15.08 10.54
CA ARG A 420 1.54 -13.94 11.31
C ARG A 420 0.39 -14.30 12.23
N MET A 421 -0.68 -14.83 11.64
CA MET A 421 -1.98 -14.96 12.27
C MET A 421 -2.12 -16.26 13.05
N HIS A 422 -2.83 -16.20 14.16
CA HIS A 422 -3.34 -17.40 14.83
C HIS A 422 -4.08 -18.30 13.83
N PRO A 423 -3.93 -19.64 13.91
CA PRO A 423 -4.54 -20.55 12.92
C PRO A 423 -6.04 -20.35 12.69
N ALA A 424 -6.81 -20.03 13.73
CA ALA A 424 -8.24 -19.76 13.61
C ALA A 424 -8.54 -18.51 12.76
N ILE A 425 -7.77 -17.44 12.96
CA ILE A 425 -7.91 -16.20 12.14
C ILE A 425 -7.50 -16.49 10.70
N ALA A 426 -6.38 -17.20 10.51
CA ALA A 426 -5.88 -17.58 9.19
C ALA A 426 -6.89 -18.40 8.39
N ARG A 427 -7.64 -19.34 9.03
CA ARG A 427 -8.67 -20.15 8.35
C ARG A 427 -9.83 -19.29 7.83
N ILE A 428 -10.26 -18.28 8.60
CA ILE A 428 -11.29 -17.32 8.10
C ILE A 428 -10.76 -16.57 6.89
N VAL A 429 -9.57 -15.98 6.97
CA VAL A 429 -8.94 -15.23 5.87
C VAL A 429 -8.72 -16.12 4.65
N SER A 430 -8.25 -17.33 4.85
CA SER A 430 -8.02 -18.33 3.79
C SER A 430 -9.30 -18.70 3.05
N LYS A 431 -10.38 -18.97 3.79
CA LYS A 431 -11.68 -19.32 3.21
C LYS A 431 -12.28 -18.16 2.42
N CYS A 432 -12.24 -16.95 2.99
CA CYS A 432 -12.89 -15.77 2.38
C CYS A 432 -12.15 -15.26 1.12
N PHE A 433 -10.82 -15.37 1.05
CA PHE A 433 -10.05 -14.63 0.04
C PHE A 433 -9.03 -15.47 -0.73
N TYR A 434 -8.63 -16.64 -0.22
CA TYR A 434 -7.53 -17.44 -0.80
C TYR A 434 -7.93 -18.91 -1.07
N GLU A 435 -9.22 -19.18 -1.27
CA GLU A 435 -9.72 -20.50 -1.72
C GLU A 435 -9.31 -21.67 -0.81
N ARG A 436 -9.11 -21.39 0.49
CA ARG A 436 -8.60 -22.33 1.51
C ARG A 436 -7.15 -22.79 1.29
N GLU A 437 -6.38 -22.13 0.41
CA GLU A 437 -4.98 -22.48 0.14
C GLU A 437 -3.97 -21.85 1.10
N LEU A 438 -4.36 -20.83 1.88
CA LEU A 438 -3.48 -20.21 2.87
C LEU A 438 -3.53 -20.97 4.19
N GLU A 439 -2.39 -21.51 4.60
CA GLU A 439 -2.24 -22.33 5.81
C GLU A 439 -1.24 -21.69 6.78
N THR A 440 -1.39 -21.96 8.08
CA THR A 440 -0.40 -21.54 9.07
C THR A 440 0.75 -22.53 9.08
N ASN A 441 2.00 -22.05 8.95
CA ASN A 441 3.18 -22.89 9.05
C ASN A 441 3.17 -23.75 10.33
N ALA A 442 3.57 -25.02 10.24
CA ALA A 442 3.45 -25.97 11.33
C ALA A 442 4.18 -25.54 12.61
N ARG A 443 5.38 -24.94 12.50
CA ARG A 443 6.12 -24.41 13.67
C ARG A 443 5.37 -23.26 14.33
N GLN A 444 4.79 -22.38 13.54
CA GLN A 444 4.02 -21.25 14.05
C GLN A 444 2.70 -21.71 14.65
N ALA A 445 2.04 -22.73 14.07
CA ALA A 445 0.85 -23.33 14.65
C ALA A 445 1.13 -23.98 16.01
N ALA A 446 2.25 -24.70 16.14
CA ALA A 446 2.71 -25.26 17.41
C ALA A 446 3.00 -24.19 18.44
N ARG A 447 3.61 -23.06 18.04
CA ARG A 447 3.85 -21.91 18.91
C ARG A 447 2.53 -21.35 19.46
N PHE A 448 1.54 -21.11 18.63
CA PHE A 448 0.22 -20.63 19.08
C PHE A 448 -0.52 -21.60 19.99
N ALA A 449 -0.22 -22.91 19.90
CA ALA A 449 -0.81 -23.94 20.76
C ALA A 449 -0.11 -24.02 22.14
N THR A 450 1.17 -23.68 22.22
CA THR A 450 1.99 -23.85 23.44
C THR A 450 2.25 -22.56 24.19
N GLU A 451 2.42 -21.45 23.47
CA GLU A 451 2.67 -20.15 24.10
C GLU A 451 1.34 -19.47 24.50
N PRO A 452 1.26 -18.91 25.70
CA PRO A 452 0.08 -18.14 26.08
C PRO A 452 -0.03 -16.86 25.24
N SER A 453 -1.26 -16.48 24.92
CA SER A 453 -1.50 -15.18 24.25
C SER A 453 -0.90 -14.03 25.07
N PRO A 454 -0.20 -13.06 24.43
CA PRO A 454 0.32 -11.88 25.12
C PRO A 454 -0.81 -10.94 25.59
N VAL A 455 -2.05 -11.19 25.15
CA VAL A 455 -3.24 -10.42 25.52
C VAL A 455 -4.27 -11.34 26.15
N LYS A 456 -4.76 -10.98 27.34
CA LYS A 456 -5.78 -11.72 28.08
C LYS A 456 -7.01 -10.86 28.35
N SER A 457 -8.11 -11.52 28.67
CA SER A 457 -9.28 -10.88 29.25
C SER A 457 -9.15 -10.75 30.79
N THR A 458 -9.53 -9.58 31.29
CA THR A 458 -9.71 -9.40 32.78
C THR A 458 -11.00 -10.01 33.27
N ASN A 459 -11.98 -10.23 32.39
CA ASN A 459 -13.25 -10.88 32.72
C ASN A 459 -13.71 -11.80 31.56
N PRO A 460 -13.28 -13.07 31.52
CA PRO A 460 -13.62 -14.00 30.45
C PRO A 460 -15.12 -14.31 30.31
N ALA A 461 -15.92 -14.04 31.32
CA ALA A 461 -17.37 -14.19 31.24
C ALA A 461 -18.03 -13.12 30.36
N LEU A 462 -17.42 -11.93 30.29
CA LEU A 462 -17.91 -10.81 29.48
C LEU A 462 -17.18 -10.72 28.13
N LEU A 463 -15.86 -10.92 28.12
CA LEU A 463 -15.04 -10.94 26.90
C LEU A 463 -14.21 -12.23 26.91
N PRO A 464 -14.67 -13.32 26.30
CA PRO A 464 -14.00 -14.62 26.33
C PRO A 464 -12.56 -14.58 25.82
N ASP A 465 -11.64 -15.35 26.44
CA ASP A 465 -10.27 -15.51 25.98
C ASP A 465 -10.20 -16.48 24.78
N LYS A 466 -10.66 -15.99 23.63
CA LYS A 466 -10.65 -16.71 22.36
C LYS A 466 -9.89 -15.90 21.32
N PRO A 467 -9.27 -16.56 20.33
CA PRO A 467 -8.61 -15.88 19.21
C PRO A 467 -9.57 -14.96 18.44
N ILE A 468 -10.85 -15.31 18.38
CA ILE A 468 -11.87 -14.54 17.68
C ILE A 468 -13.04 -14.29 18.64
N VAL A 469 -13.39 -13.02 18.80
CA VAL A 469 -14.57 -12.60 19.56
C VAL A 469 -15.41 -11.69 18.70
N PHE A 470 -16.67 -12.05 18.47
CA PHE A 470 -17.62 -11.21 17.78
C PHE A 470 -18.59 -10.61 18.79
N ILE A 471 -18.60 -9.29 18.94
CA ILE A 471 -19.56 -8.54 19.76
C ILE A 471 -20.76 -8.24 18.87
N ASP A 472 -21.87 -8.96 19.15
CA ASP A 472 -23.07 -8.90 18.32
C ASP A 472 -23.99 -7.77 18.76
N MET A 473 -24.06 -6.75 17.91
CA MET A 473 -24.90 -5.57 18.08
C MET A 473 -26.34 -5.89 17.66
N PRO A 474 -27.37 -5.30 18.32
CA PRO A 474 -28.76 -5.41 17.87
C PRO A 474 -28.91 -4.95 16.44
N TYR A 475 -29.75 -5.63 15.66
CA TYR A 475 -30.13 -5.17 14.32
C TYR A 475 -30.86 -3.83 14.44
N ALA A 476 -30.57 -2.89 13.54
CA ALA A 476 -31.25 -1.60 13.48
C ALA A 476 -32.77 -1.78 13.39
N GLN A 477 -33.53 -0.94 14.07
CA GLN A 477 -35.00 -0.96 13.94
C GLN A 477 -35.38 -0.33 12.60
N GLU A 478 -36.36 -0.94 11.90
CA GLU A 478 -36.92 -0.35 10.68
C GLU A 478 -37.59 0.98 11.03
N GLU A 479 -37.24 2.03 10.32
CA GLU A 479 -37.98 3.30 10.33
C GLU A 479 -39.13 3.22 9.32
N GLY A 480 -40.26 3.92 9.63
CA GLY A 480 -41.41 3.97 8.76
C GLY A 480 -41.12 4.52 7.34
N PRO A 481 -42.15 4.56 6.44
CA PRO A 481 -41.98 4.97 5.04
C PRO A 481 -41.32 6.34 4.92
N GLY A 482 -40.15 6.41 4.25
CA GLY A 482 -39.35 7.62 4.09
C GLY A 482 -38.10 7.70 4.99
N GLY A 483 -37.93 6.74 5.91
CA GLY A 483 -36.74 6.67 6.77
C GLY A 483 -35.47 6.22 6.03
N ARG A 484 -34.30 6.45 6.66
CA ARG A 484 -32.96 6.06 6.14
C ARG A 484 -32.65 4.57 6.38
N GLY A 485 -33.63 3.68 6.36
CA GLY A 485 -33.43 2.25 6.59
C GLY A 485 -32.96 1.91 8.01
N GLY A 486 -33.36 2.68 9.03
CA GLY A 486 -32.95 2.49 10.42
C GLY A 486 -31.50 2.88 10.74
N GLU A 487 -30.73 3.34 9.77
CA GLU A 487 -29.37 3.78 9.98
C GLU A 487 -29.32 5.20 10.53
N ARG A 488 -28.58 5.39 11.63
CA ARG A 488 -28.38 6.73 12.19
C ARG A 488 -27.52 7.59 11.27
N ALA A 489 -27.86 8.85 11.11
CA ALA A 489 -27.03 9.82 10.43
C ALA A 489 -25.88 10.28 11.35
N PRO A 490 -24.64 10.41 10.83
CA PRO A 490 -24.18 10.03 9.49
C PRO A 490 -23.90 8.50 9.37
N PRO A 491 -24.06 7.90 8.20
CA PRO A 491 -23.92 6.44 8.00
C PRO A 491 -22.49 5.89 8.18
N TRP A 492 -21.51 6.75 8.38
CA TRP A 492 -20.10 6.43 8.63
C TRP A 492 -19.68 6.53 10.10
N SER A 493 -20.64 6.61 11.03
CA SER A 493 -20.39 6.65 12.48
C SER A 493 -21.50 5.94 13.27
N ASN A 494 -21.12 5.02 14.13
CA ASN A 494 -22.01 4.26 14.99
C ASN A 494 -21.65 4.45 16.48
N PRO A 495 -22.41 5.27 17.23
CA PRO A 495 -22.11 5.53 18.64
C PRO A 495 -22.18 4.28 19.53
N ASP A 496 -23.09 3.36 19.24
CA ASP A 496 -23.28 2.16 20.05
C ASP A 496 -22.10 1.17 19.85
N GLU A 497 -21.60 1.03 18.61
CA GLU A 497 -20.39 0.26 18.36
C GLU A 497 -19.15 0.92 18.99
N ALA A 498 -19.04 2.25 18.95
CA ALA A 498 -17.95 2.94 19.62
C ALA A 498 -17.97 2.69 21.15
N ALA A 499 -19.17 2.69 21.76
CA ALA A 499 -19.31 2.32 23.17
C ALA A 499 -18.93 0.84 23.43
N ALA A 500 -19.28 -0.06 22.51
CA ALA A 500 -18.90 -1.48 22.61
C ALA A 500 -17.38 -1.67 22.50
N VAL A 501 -16.68 -0.92 21.63
CA VAL A 501 -15.22 -0.90 21.57
C VAL A 501 -14.61 -0.48 22.92
N ILE A 502 -15.13 0.58 23.55
CA ILE A 502 -14.65 1.03 24.85
C ILE A 502 -14.87 -0.04 25.92
N GLN A 503 -16.02 -0.73 25.93
CA GLN A 503 -16.26 -1.82 26.88
C GLN A 503 -15.30 -3.00 26.60
N ALA A 504 -15.04 -3.35 25.35
CA ALA A 504 -14.05 -4.38 25.03
C ALA A 504 -12.65 -4.01 25.53
N LEU A 505 -12.22 -2.77 25.32
CA LEU A 505 -10.92 -2.25 25.80
C LEU A 505 -10.78 -2.33 27.34
N LYS A 506 -11.85 -2.11 28.10
CA LYS A 506 -11.84 -2.24 29.58
C LYS A 506 -11.49 -3.65 30.03
N HIS A 507 -11.88 -4.65 29.25
CA HIS A 507 -11.68 -6.06 29.57
C HIS A 507 -10.43 -6.67 28.93
N LEU A 508 -9.64 -5.92 28.18
CA LEU A 508 -8.34 -6.36 27.66
C LEU A 508 -7.19 -5.91 28.56
N ALA A 509 -6.25 -6.80 28.78
CA ALA A 509 -5.03 -6.52 29.51
C ALA A 509 -3.84 -7.27 28.92
N PRO A 510 -2.61 -6.74 29.04
CA PRO A 510 -1.40 -7.52 28.78
C PRO A 510 -1.32 -8.74 29.69
N ASN A 511 -0.76 -9.83 29.19
CA ASN A 511 -0.61 -11.07 29.96
C ASN A 511 0.66 -11.08 30.86
N GLY A 512 1.35 -9.97 31.00
CA GLY A 512 2.45 -9.82 31.96
C GLY A 512 3.76 -10.54 31.63
N SER A 513 3.86 -11.23 30.50
CA SER A 513 5.04 -12.00 30.10
C SER A 513 5.91 -11.28 29.08
N GLY A 514 6.74 -10.33 29.50
CA GLY A 514 7.78 -9.75 28.64
C GLY A 514 7.41 -8.41 27.99
N LYS A 515 7.61 -8.27 26.67
CA LYS A 515 7.39 -7.03 25.92
C LYS A 515 5.89 -6.64 25.90
N SER A 516 5.59 -5.35 26.08
CA SER A 516 4.22 -4.84 25.96
C SER A 516 3.60 -5.22 24.62
N PRO A 517 2.41 -5.89 24.62
CA PRO A 517 1.76 -6.29 23.38
C PRO A 517 1.26 -5.09 22.59
N SER A 518 1.23 -5.25 21.26
CA SER A 518 0.69 -4.24 20.37
C SER A 518 -0.83 -4.34 20.23
N LEU A 519 -1.50 -3.17 20.19
CA LEU A 519 -2.95 -3.05 20.06
C LEU A 519 -3.29 -2.09 18.93
N ALA A 520 -4.31 -2.45 18.13
CA ALA A 520 -4.92 -1.56 17.15
C ALA A 520 -6.45 -1.59 17.28
N VAL A 521 -7.07 -0.44 17.09
CA VAL A 521 -8.52 -0.26 16.95
C VAL A 521 -8.80 0.29 15.57
N LEU A 522 -9.50 -0.47 14.74
CA LEU A 522 -9.68 -0.14 13.32
C LEU A 522 -11.15 0.10 12.98
N SER A 523 -11.39 0.98 12.03
CA SER A 523 -12.69 1.12 11.39
C SER A 523 -12.51 1.48 9.91
N PRO A 524 -13.44 1.07 9.02
CA PRO A 524 -13.47 1.53 7.64
C PRO A 524 -13.68 3.04 7.49
N TYR A 525 -14.23 3.70 8.52
CA TYR A 525 -14.67 5.08 8.46
C TYR A 525 -13.90 5.98 9.42
N TRP A 526 -13.31 7.03 8.89
CA TRP A 526 -12.51 8.00 9.65
C TRP A 526 -13.29 8.71 10.77
N GLN A 527 -14.58 9.03 10.56
CA GLN A 527 -15.40 9.62 11.60
C GLN A 527 -15.61 8.68 12.80
N GLN A 528 -15.73 7.37 12.55
CA GLN A 528 -15.80 6.37 13.62
C GLN A 528 -14.48 6.30 14.38
N VAL A 529 -13.35 6.31 13.69
CA VAL A 529 -12.01 6.37 14.30
C VAL A 529 -11.93 7.57 15.24
N ARG A 530 -12.22 8.77 14.77
CA ARG A 530 -12.21 9.99 15.59
C ARG A 530 -13.18 9.94 16.78
N ARG A 531 -14.34 9.31 16.61
CA ARG A 531 -15.28 9.10 17.73
C ARG A 531 -14.68 8.20 18.80
N ILE A 532 -14.08 7.09 18.40
CA ILE A 532 -13.46 6.13 19.32
C ILE A 532 -12.26 6.79 20.03
N GLU A 533 -11.40 7.51 19.31
CA GLU A 533 -10.28 8.25 19.92
C GLU A 533 -10.73 9.19 21.02
N ARG A 534 -11.76 10.03 20.75
CA ARG A 534 -12.32 10.93 21.77
C ARG A 534 -12.84 10.18 23.00
N LEU A 535 -13.50 9.04 22.81
CA LEU A 535 -14.00 8.22 23.92
C LEU A 535 -12.84 7.57 24.70
N ILE A 536 -11.77 7.15 24.03
CA ILE A 536 -10.55 6.63 24.69
C ILE A 536 -9.94 7.73 25.56
N ASP A 537 -9.75 8.93 25.02
CA ASP A 537 -9.15 10.05 25.77
C ASP A 537 -10.00 10.44 26.99
N GLN A 538 -11.32 10.49 26.85
CA GLN A 538 -12.25 10.76 27.94
C GLN A 538 -12.25 9.66 29.02
N SER A 539 -11.97 8.41 28.64
CA SER A 539 -12.06 7.24 29.54
C SER A 539 -10.70 6.81 30.13
N ARG A 540 -9.58 7.35 29.63
CA ARG A 540 -8.22 6.87 29.85
C ARG A 540 -7.80 6.87 31.31
N SER A 541 -8.21 7.86 32.07
CA SER A 541 -7.81 8.03 33.47
C SER A 541 -8.61 7.20 34.49
N ALA A 542 -9.84 6.78 34.16
CA ALA A 542 -10.76 6.16 35.12
C ALA A 542 -11.15 4.70 34.75
N ALA A 543 -11.23 4.37 33.45
CA ALA A 543 -11.81 3.10 33.04
C ALA A 543 -10.89 2.25 32.13
N LEU A 544 -9.85 2.84 31.53
CA LEU A 544 -8.94 2.16 30.61
C LEU A 544 -7.52 2.04 31.19
N ILE A 545 -7.42 1.68 32.47
CA ILE A 545 -6.13 1.59 33.20
C ILE A 545 -5.16 0.62 32.50
N ASN A 546 -5.66 -0.49 31.99
CA ASN A 546 -4.83 -1.51 31.32
C ASN A 546 -4.26 -1.05 29.97
N LEU A 547 -4.79 0.04 29.37
CA LEU A 547 -4.37 0.51 28.07
C LEU A 547 -2.90 0.99 28.07
N SER A 548 -2.41 1.49 29.20
CA SER A 548 -1.01 1.90 29.38
C SER A 548 -0.01 0.75 29.25
N GLY A 549 -0.45 -0.50 29.38
CA GLY A 549 0.38 -1.69 29.20
C GLY A 549 0.48 -2.16 27.74
N PHE A 550 -0.23 -1.51 26.81
CA PHE A 550 -0.16 -1.78 25.37
C PHE A 550 0.68 -0.74 24.66
N THR A 551 1.28 -1.15 23.56
CA THR A 551 1.92 -0.23 22.60
C THR A 551 1.00 -0.03 21.41
N PRO A 552 0.91 1.19 20.82
CA PRO A 552 0.30 1.40 19.50
C PRO A 552 0.98 0.53 18.45
N ALA A 553 0.20 -0.02 17.54
CA ALA A 553 0.77 -0.88 16.51
C ALA A 553 1.56 -0.12 15.44
N VAL A 554 1.35 1.19 15.32
CA VAL A 554 2.12 2.09 14.44
C VAL A 554 2.77 3.17 15.29
N GLU A 555 4.09 3.31 15.19
CA GLU A 555 4.83 4.36 15.91
C GLU A 555 4.34 5.76 15.51
N GLY A 556 4.17 6.62 16.50
CA GLY A 556 3.72 8.02 16.30
C GLY A 556 2.21 8.19 16.03
N SER A 557 1.46 7.10 15.80
CA SER A 557 0.00 7.10 15.74
C SER A 557 -0.59 6.62 17.07
N GLY A 558 -1.81 7.04 17.41
CA GLY A 558 -2.55 6.48 18.55
C GLY A 558 -2.93 5.01 18.33
N PHE A 559 -3.77 4.46 19.19
CA PHE A 559 -4.28 3.09 19.04
C PHE A 559 -5.25 2.93 17.87
N CYS A 560 -5.83 4.01 17.36
CA CYS A 560 -6.91 3.99 16.37
C CYS A 560 -6.42 4.35 14.97
N GLY A 561 -6.98 3.71 13.97
CA GLY A 561 -6.68 3.99 12.57
C GLY A 561 -7.78 3.54 11.62
N THR A 562 -7.76 4.09 10.42
CA THR A 562 -8.58 3.54 9.33
C THR A 562 -7.92 2.28 8.77
N VAL A 563 -8.71 1.44 8.12
CA VAL A 563 -8.20 0.23 7.45
C VAL A 563 -7.11 0.57 6.43
N ASP A 564 -7.33 1.64 5.68
CA ASP A 564 -6.40 2.08 4.63
C ASP A 564 -5.07 2.59 5.23
N SER A 565 -5.12 3.33 6.35
CA SER A 565 -3.92 3.83 7.04
C SER A 565 -3.13 2.73 7.76
N PHE A 566 -3.77 1.61 8.10
CA PHE A 566 -3.16 0.49 8.82
C PHE A 566 -2.66 -0.63 7.89
N GLN A 567 -2.68 -0.41 6.58
CA GLN A 567 -2.19 -1.38 5.62
C GLN A 567 -0.66 -1.59 5.80
N GLY A 568 -0.24 -2.86 5.81
CA GLY A 568 1.15 -3.23 6.15
C GLY A 568 1.39 -3.43 7.65
N GLY A 569 0.60 -2.76 8.51
CA GLY A 569 0.66 -2.93 9.96
C GLY A 569 0.14 -4.29 10.44
N GLU A 570 0.49 -4.62 11.67
CA GLU A 570 0.01 -5.81 12.38
C GLU A 570 0.03 -5.56 13.89
N ALA A 571 -0.86 -6.20 14.63
CA ALA A 571 -0.94 -6.06 16.08
C ALA A 571 -1.23 -7.39 16.76
N ASP A 572 -0.80 -7.53 18.03
CA ASP A 572 -1.09 -8.72 18.81
C ASP A 572 -2.59 -8.85 19.07
N ALA A 573 -3.28 -7.73 19.31
CA ALA A 573 -4.74 -7.67 19.37
C ALA A 573 -5.27 -6.57 18.43
N VAL A 574 -6.35 -6.86 17.73
CA VAL A 574 -7.06 -5.91 16.89
C VAL A 574 -8.54 -5.89 17.25
N ILE A 575 -9.09 -4.71 17.45
CA ILE A 575 -10.53 -4.49 17.59
C ILE A 575 -11.02 -3.77 16.35
N VAL A 576 -12.09 -4.25 15.75
CA VAL A 576 -12.68 -3.67 14.54
C VAL A 576 -14.11 -3.23 14.78
N SER A 577 -14.43 -1.97 14.51
CA SER A 577 -15.81 -1.46 14.46
C SER A 577 -16.27 -1.38 13.01
N MET A 578 -17.30 -2.15 12.66
CA MET A 578 -17.80 -2.32 11.30
C MET A 578 -18.75 -1.21 10.86
N VAL A 579 -19.41 -0.56 11.82
CA VAL A 579 -20.26 0.63 11.69
C VAL A 579 -21.64 0.37 11.06
N ARG A 580 -21.67 -0.29 9.89
CA ARG A 580 -22.90 -0.41 9.08
C ARG A 580 -23.92 -1.36 9.70
N ASN A 581 -25.16 -0.87 9.84
CA ASN A 581 -26.28 -1.62 10.39
C ASN A 581 -27.59 -0.92 9.96
N ASN A 582 -28.29 -1.46 8.95
CA ASN A 582 -29.42 -0.81 8.30
C ASN A 582 -30.28 -1.81 7.50
N HIS A 583 -31.40 -1.33 6.93
CA HIS A 583 -32.35 -2.10 6.12
C HIS A 583 -32.39 -1.62 4.65
N HIS A 584 -31.24 -1.20 4.09
CA HIS A 584 -31.21 -0.84 2.68
C HIS A 584 -31.49 -2.03 1.76
N ALA A 585 -32.23 -1.79 0.69
CA ALA A 585 -32.74 -2.83 -0.22
C ALA A 585 -31.66 -3.53 -1.08
N THR A 586 -30.47 -2.96 -1.20
CA THR A 586 -29.37 -3.53 -1.99
C THR A 586 -28.12 -3.68 -1.14
N ALA A 587 -27.35 -4.73 -1.37
CA ALA A 587 -26.08 -4.95 -0.64
C ALA A 587 -25.10 -3.80 -0.82
N ALA A 588 -25.07 -3.17 -1.98
CA ALA A 588 -24.21 -2.03 -2.27
C ALA A 588 -24.49 -0.83 -1.32
N ARG A 589 -25.76 -0.49 -1.09
CA ARG A 589 -26.14 0.59 -0.15
C ARG A 589 -26.00 0.15 1.30
N ALA A 590 -26.36 -1.11 1.60
CA ALA A 590 -26.30 -1.64 2.95
C ALA A 590 -24.88 -1.66 3.50
N LEU A 591 -23.94 -2.20 2.77
CA LEU A 591 -22.56 -2.41 3.21
C LEU A 591 -21.67 -1.18 3.04
N GLY A 592 -21.91 -0.33 2.04
CA GLY A 592 -21.01 0.78 1.73
C GLY A 592 -19.57 0.27 1.50
N PHE A 593 -18.58 0.77 2.26
CA PHE A 593 -17.18 0.34 2.16
C PHE A 593 -16.93 -1.13 2.53
N LEU A 594 -17.80 -1.75 3.32
CA LEU A 594 -17.67 -3.17 3.68
C LEU A 594 -17.98 -4.12 2.51
N ARG A 595 -18.53 -3.62 1.40
CA ARG A 595 -18.70 -4.39 0.16
C ARG A 595 -17.35 -4.76 -0.48
N ASP A 596 -16.32 -3.96 -0.26
CA ASP A 596 -14.99 -4.20 -0.81
C ASP A 596 -14.31 -5.37 -0.07
N ASN A 597 -14.20 -6.51 -0.74
CA ASN A 597 -13.58 -7.71 -0.22
C ASN A 597 -12.09 -7.50 0.12
N ARG A 598 -11.39 -6.60 -0.57
CA ARG A 598 -9.98 -6.27 -0.34
C ARG A 598 -9.79 -5.56 1.00
N ARG A 599 -10.70 -4.60 1.33
CA ARG A 599 -10.71 -3.96 2.65
C ARG A 599 -11.02 -4.96 3.76
N MET A 600 -11.99 -5.84 3.54
CA MET A 600 -12.30 -6.89 4.50
C MET A 600 -11.12 -7.84 4.73
N ASN A 601 -10.40 -8.21 3.68
CA ASN A 601 -9.17 -8.99 3.79
C ASN A 601 -8.12 -8.28 4.66
N VAL A 602 -7.90 -6.99 4.42
CA VAL A 602 -6.95 -6.20 5.22
C VAL A 602 -7.39 -6.17 6.68
N ILE A 603 -8.67 -5.88 6.97
CA ILE A 603 -9.22 -5.85 8.34
C ILE A 603 -8.95 -7.17 9.07
N LEU A 604 -9.36 -8.28 8.48
CA LEU A 604 -9.33 -9.58 9.13
C LEU A 604 -7.90 -10.13 9.30
N SER A 605 -6.95 -9.70 8.46
CA SER A 605 -5.58 -10.20 8.44
C SER A 605 -4.56 -9.39 9.27
N ARG A 606 -5.01 -8.40 10.07
CA ARG A 606 -4.10 -7.55 10.87
C ARG A 606 -3.73 -8.15 12.22
N ALA A 607 -4.60 -8.99 12.79
CA ALA A 607 -4.41 -9.55 14.12
C ALA A 607 -3.47 -10.76 14.12
N LYS A 608 -2.52 -10.78 15.07
CA LYS A 608 -1.65 -11.94 15.33
C LYS A 608 -2.35 -12.96 16.20
N TRP A 609 -2.77 -12.55 17.39
CA TRP A 609 -3.29 -13.44 18.43
C TRP A 609 -4.80 -13.32 18.64
N ARG A 610 -5.32 -12.09 18.57
CA ARG A 610 -6.70 -11.83 18.96
C ARG A 610 -7.37 -10.83 18.03
N LEU A 611 -8.52 -11.24 17.51
CA LEU A 611 -9.38 -10.41 16.67
C LEU A 611 -10.75 -10.23 17.36
N VAL A 612 -11.10 -9.00 17.68
CA VAL A 612 -12.41 -8.63 18.22
C VAL A 612 -13.17 -7.84 17.15
N ILE A 613 -14.32 -8.31 16.76
CA ILE A 613 -15.16 -7.67 15.73
C ILE A 613 -16.43 -7.16 16.41
N VAL A 614 -16.77 -5.89 16.20
CA VAL A 614 -18.00 -5.26 16.66
C VAL A 614 -18.89 -4.98 15.47
N GLY A 615 -20.10 -5.53 15.45
CA GLY A 615 -21.06 -5.38 14.35
C GLY A 615 -22.32 -6.20 14.60
N SER A 616 -23.27 -6.22 13.67
CA SER A 616 -24.53 -6.96 13.81
C SER A 616 -24.56 -8.20 12.89
N LEU A 617 -24.55 -9.40 13.49
CA LEU A 617 -24.67 -10.65 12.71
C LEU A 617 -26.00 -10.76 11.98
N SER A 618 -27.08 -10.31 12.60
CA SER A 618 -28.39 -10.31 11.99
C SER A 618 -28.43 -9.40 10.75
N PHE A 619 -27.76 -8.25 10.80
CA PHE A 619 -27.59 -7.39 9.64
C PHE A 619 -26.84 -8.10 8.50
N TYR A 620 -25.68 -8.70 8.78
CA TYR A 620 -24.89 -9.37 7.74
C TYR A 620 -25.61 -10.57 7.14
N ARG A 621 -26.31 -11.37 7.94
CA ARG A 621 -27.14 -12.48 7.45
C ARG A 621 -28.27 -11.99 6.56
N HIS A 622 -28.93 -10.88 6.94
CA HIS A 622 -29.96 -10.25 6.12
C HIS A 622 -29.39 -9.79 4.77
N VAL A 623 -28.26 -9.08 4.76
CA VAL A 623 -27.62 -8.62 3.52
C VAL A 623 -27.25 -9.77 2.60
N VAL A 624 -26.72 -10.88 3.12
CA VAL A 624 -26.40 -12.08 2.34
C VAL A 624 -27.69 -12.67 1.73
N SER A 625 -28.77 -12.77 2.50
CA SER A 625 -30.06 -13.27 2.02
C SER A 625 -30.64 -12.39 0.89
N VAL A 626 -30.58 -11.07 1.05
CA VAL A 626 -31.05 -10.12 0.02
C VAL A 626 -30.21 -10.24 -1.25
N ALA A 627 -28.89 -10.28 -1.14
CA ALA A 627 -28.02 -10.40 -2.29
C ALA A 627 -28.21 -11.71 -3.06
N GLN A 628 -28.42 -12.83 -2.35
CA GLN A 628 -28.73 -14.12 -2.98
C GLN A 628 -30.05 -14.03 -3.77
N SER A 629 -31.07 -13.37 -3.24
CA SER A 629 -32.36 -13.18 -3.93
C SER A 629 -32.25 -12.31 -5.18
N LEU A 630 -31.31 -11.34 -5.20
CA LEU A 630 -31.05 -10.43 -6.32
C LEU A 630 -29.94 -10.92 -7.25
N SER A 631 -29.35 -12.10 -7.01
CA SER A 631 -28.20 -12.65 -7.76
C SER A 631 -26.98 -11.72 -7.78
N GLU A 632 -26.79 -10.90 -6.73
CA GLU A 632 -25.61 -10.08 -6.55
C GLU A 632 -24.41 -10.95 -6.13
N GLN A 633 -23.39 -11.09 -6.99
CA GLN A 633 -22.24 -12.00 -6.76
C GLN A 633 -21.11 -11.38 -5.95
N ASP A 634 -21.00 -10.06 -5.87
CA ASP A 634 -19.85 -9.33 -5.34
C ASP A 634 -19.62 -9.47 -3.82
N ILE A 635 -20.53 -10.10 -3.10
CA ILE A 635 -20.45 -10.25 -1.63
C ILE A 635 -20.31 -11.71 -1.16
N GLY A 636 -19.89 -12.62 -2.03
CA GLY A 636 -19.68 -14.02 -1.69
C GLY A 636 -18.76 -14.22 -0.47
N PHE A 637 -17.74 -13.36 -0.34
CA PHE A 637 -16.83 -13.37 0.82
C PHE A 637 -17.54 -13.17 2.16
N LEU A 638 -18.66 -12.45 2.20
CA LEU A 638 -19.42 -12.22 3.44
C LEU A 638 -20.16 -13.50 3.89
N ALA A 639 -20.70 -14.25 2.94
CA ALA A 639 -21.29 -15.56 3.21
C ALA A 639 -20.20 -16.54 3.72
N ASP A 640 -19.02 -16.54 3.09
CA ASP A 640 -17.87 -17.34 3.51
C ASP A 640 -17.39 -16.92 4.91
N PHE A 641 -17.37 -15.62 5.23
CA PHE A 641 -17.03 -15.12 6.55
C PHE A 641 -17.99 -15.63 7.62
N LEU A 642 -19.29 -15.51 7.39
CA LEU A 642 -20.30 -16.01 8.35
C LEU A 642 -20.18 -17.52 8.56
N ALA A 643 -20.01 -18.29 7.48
CA ALA A 643 -19.82 -19.73 7.57
C ALA A 643 -18.51 -20.10 8.28
N ALA A 644 -17.40 -19.38 8.01
CA ALA A 644 -16.12 -19.60 8.69
C ALA A 644 -16.20 -19.23 10.19
N LEU A 645 -16.91 -18.16 10.54
CA LEU A 645 -17.12 -17.78 11.94
C LEU A 645 -17.91 -18.87 12.70
N ASP A 646 -18.94 -19.45 12.08
CA ASP A 646 -19.73 -20.54 12.67
C ASP A 646 -18.87 -21.82 12.79
N GLU A 647 -18.00 -22.14 11.80
CA GLU A 647 -17.01 -23.23 11.87
C GLU A 647 -16.05 -23.06 13.06
N GLU A 648 -15.44 -21.86 13.20
CA GLU A 648 -14.50 -21.57 14.27
C GLU A 648 -15.19 -21.51 15.66
N LYS A 649 -16.44 -21.08 15.73
CA LYS A 649 -17.24 -21.15 16.94
C LYS A 649 -17.48 -22.61 17.37
N SER A 650 -17.84 -23.47 16.42
CA SER A 650 -18.04 -24.90 16.66
C SER A 650 -16.75 -25.61 17.09
N ALA A 651 -15.60 -25.16 16.55
CA ALA A 651 -14.27 -25.63 16.93
C ALA A 651 -13.77 -25.06 18.28
N GLY A 652 -14.54 -24.18 18.93
CA GLY A 652 -14.17 -23.58 20.20
C GLY A 652 -13.14 -22.42 20.13
N ASN A 653 -12.81 -21.94 18.93
CA ASN A 653 -11.85 -20.85 18.68
C ASN A 653 -12.50 -19.47 18.60
N ALA A 654 -13.81 -19.41 18.40
CA ALA A 654 -14.55 -18.16 18.32
C ALA A 654 -15.67 -18.10 19.36
N SER A 655 -16.03 -16.90 19.80
CA SER A 655 -17.18 -16.62 20.65
C SER A 655 -18.00 -15.47 20.12
N ILE A 656 -19.32 -15.59 20.19
CA ILE A 656 -20.27 -14.52 19.89
C ILE A 656 -20.83 -14.01 21.22
N VAL A 657 -20.61 -12.73 21.48
CA VAL A 657 -21.01 -12.06 22.75
C VAL A 657 -22.09 -11.04 22.42
N PRO A 658 -23.33 -11.24 22.86
CA PRO A 658 -24.37 -10.23 22.67
C PRO A 658 -24.01 -8.91 23.38
N TRP A 659 -24.28 -7.79 22.72
CA TRP A 659 -23.97 -6.45 23.25
C TRP A 659 -24.55 -6.20 24.64
N HIS A 660 -25.78 -6.66 24.91
CA HIS A 660 -26.44 -6.46 26.20
C HIS A 660 -25.68 -7.15 27.35
N VAL A 661 -25.00 -8.26 27.09
CA VAL A 661 -24.16 -8.96 28.08
C VAL A 661 -22.94 -8.10 28.42
N LEU A 662 -22.25 -7.59 27.42
CA LEU A 662 -21.07 -6.73 27.59
C LEU A 662 -21.43 -5.38 28.23
N LYS A 663 -22.62 -4.82 27.95
CA LYS A 663 -23.13 -3.57 28.51
C LYS A 663 -23.59 -3.71 29.94
N GLY A 664 -24.10 -4.88 30.35
CA GLY A 664 -24.72 -5.14 31.63
C GLY A 664 -23.74 -5.30 32.82
N ALA A 665 -22.45 -5.27 32.58
CA ALA A 665 -21.45 -5.23 33.63
C ALA A 665 -21.51 -3.88 34.34
N LYS A 666 -22.37 -3.76 35.34
CA LYS A 666 -22.24 -2.74 36.39
C LYS A 666 -20.88 -2.97 37.05
N THR A 667 -19.96 -2.02 36.86
CA THR A 667 -18.70 -1.94 37.59
C THR A 667 -18.88 -2.03 39.06
#